data_c5c95c2d6b56f34bda13d55dcd9e9d24
#
_entry.id   c5c95c2d6b56f34bda13d55dcd9e9d24
#
_cell.length_a   1.000
_cell.length_b   1.000
_cell.length_c   1.000
_cell.angle_alpha   90.00
_cell.angle_beta   90.00
_cell.angle_gamma   90.00
#
_symmetry.space_group_name_H-M   'P 1'
#
loop_
_entity.id
_entity.type
_entity.pdbx_description
1 polymer ?
#
loop_
_entity_poly.entity_id
_entity_poly.type
_entity_poly.pdbx_seq_one_letter_code
_entity_poly.pdbx_strand_id
1 'polypeptide(L)'
;MPDRQIFLDPQRKRWRRLRRIFDIAVVIATLVVVAFIFNVVRFQNLPQLLLPVPKHNYKALPDRSVLMRGSKGQRPARRRTERRPSEIPFNTGEGLRAAYYVQDDAASYSSLKEHIHQIDLLFAQWLHINSATGNLMGMTADNLHEYQLITKNNVRDPDIQNRVKNVIQVAKEDTEIFPHLNNYNPHTQVWDAAVGDLLKDNSKRLVLRRQIVEFFTAYPMYRGLSLDIENLKDDADPAYLNFILELYSDLHPMNLRLYVNVAAQAPESDLKQIAAHSDGIVLMNYDEHEAESDPGPVASQNWFVANLQRVLKVVPKEKLICAVGNYGYDWTLSIPDPKDRRHPKPEVLDTQDLSVSEAWQEASDADADLDLNYDALNPHFEYIDEDKNQRHVVWFLDAVSLLDEMRAARQLGLQTFALWRLGEEDSSLWSIWDRPSNPDSLQDLNSVRPGHDLDTEGEGDILRVVALPQQGKRSVTVDTDEPDPRKKLIIDEHMDVYPRTYTIDQYGYNPKELAISFDDGPDAKWTPKILDILKRKNVKGTFMVIGSDAAENVSVLQRIYREGHEIGNHTWTHPDISEISAQHLDLEVKLTGRLFASKLGVQPLYFRPPYDIDEEPDTDDQAAPVVNIQRDGYTIIGNKIDTDDWNENPRKTPQEIAQSVLAQLDTMKVKPQFRGSIILMHDGGGNRQATVDALPVLIDALRAHGYTLVPVSALMGKTTAEVMPPLGFWQRLRALPDSIAFSALATSLWPSSS
;
A
#
# COMPACT_ATOMS: atom_id res chain seq x y z
N MET A 1 -44.01 19.41 -69.53
CA MET A 1 -42.56 19.51 -69.37
C MET A 1 -42.03 18.11 -69.15
N PRO A 2 -41.14 17.58 -70.02
CA PRO A 2 -40.71 16.19 -69.87
C PRO A 2 -39.67 16.05 -68.75
N ASP A 3 -39.87 15.05 -67.89
CA ASP A 3 -38.98 14.58 -66.85
C ASP A 3 -37.56 14.30 -67.42
N ARG A 4 -36.58 15.09 -67.00
CA ARG A 4 -35.17 14.78 -67.26
C ARG A 4 -34.72 13.68 -66.30
N GLN A 5 -34.63 12.46 -66.80
CA GLN A 5 -33.94 11.37 -66.09
C GLN A 5 -32.42 11.72 -65.96
N ILE A 6 -31.99 12.09 -64.77
CA ILE A 6 -30.61 12.54 -64.45
C ILE A 6 -29.59 11.38 -64.50
N PHE A 7 -29.98 10.14 -64.66
CA PHE A 7 -29.13 8.94 -64.58
C PHE A 7 -29.20 7.95 -65.75
N LEU A 8 -29.33 8.44 -67.00
CA LEU A 8 -29.23 7.59 -68.17
C LEU A 8 -27.76 7.49 -68.63
N ASP A 9 -27.07 6.37 -68.33
CA ASP A 9 -25.79 5.98 -68.94
C ASP A 9 -25.97 4.80 -69.88
N PRO A 10 -26.40 5.02 -71.15
CA PRO A 10 -26.73 3.95 -72.10
C PRO A 10 -25.57 3.00 -72.41
N GLN A 11 -24.35 3.44 -72.22
CA GLN A 11 -23.14 2.65 -72.45
C GLN A 11 -22.50 2.08 -71.22
N ARG A 12 -23.12 2.24 -70.04
CA ARG A 12 -22.61 1.79 -68.73
C ARG A 12 -21.14 2.17 -68.44
N LYS A 13 -20.60 3.25 -69.10
CA LYS A 13 -19.20 3.63 -68.94
C LYS A 13 -18.91 4.20 -67.53
N ARG A 14 -19.85 4.98 -66.98
CA ARG A 14 -19.75 5.49 -65.59
C ARG A 14 -19.85 4.36 -64.59
N TRP A 15 -20.79 3.44 -64.77
CA TRP A 15 -20.93 2.26 -63.92
C TRP A 15 -19.70 1.35 -63.94
N ARG A 16 -19.07 1.11 -65.12
CA ARG A 16 -17.84 0.35 -65.20
C ARG A 16 -16.65 1.05 -64.53
N ARG A 17 -16.59 2.38 -64.53
CA ARG A 17 -15.56 3.14 -63.79
C ARG A 17 -15.80 3.06 -62.27
N LEU A 18 -17.05 3.24 -61.82
CA LEU A 18 -17.43 3.19 -60.42
C LEU A 18 -17.19 1.79 -59.86
N ARG A 19 -17.54 0.75 -60.60
CA ARG A 19 -17.29 -0.65 -60.24
C ARG A 19 -15.81 -0.96 -60.14
N ARG A 20 -14.94 -0.46 -61.06
CA ARG A 20 -13.50 -0.63 -60.98
C ARG A 20 -12.92 0.09 -59.75
N ILE A 21 -13.41 1.29 -59.44
CA ILE A 21 -12.98 2.01 -58.20
C ILE A 21 -13.40 1.22 -56.98
N PHE A 22 -14.60 0.68 -56.96
CA PHE A 22 -15.08 -0.13 -55.83
C PHE A 22 -14.29 -1.45 -55.72
N ASP A 23 -14.05 -2.16 -56.83
CA ASP A 23 -13.23 -3.38 -56.85
C ASP A 23 -11.80 -3.12 -56.36
N ILE A 24 -11.19 -1.98 -56.73
CA ILE A 24 -9.87 -1.56 -56.26
C ILE A 24 -9.94 -1.22 -54.75
N ALA A 25 -10.97 -0.53 -54.30
CA ALA A 25 -11.14 -0.20 -52.88
C ALA A 25 -11.34 -1.45 -52.03
N VAL A 26 -12.09 -2.44 -52.51
CA VAL A 26 -12.25 -3.76 -51.84
C VAL A 26 -10.92 -4.51 -51.78
N VAL A 27 -10.13 -4.52 -52.87
CA VAL A 27 -8.80 -5.16 -52.89
C VAL A 27 -7.86 -4.47 -51.90
N ILE A 28 -7.86 -3.14 -51.83
CA ILE A 28 -7.04 -2.39 -50.87
C ILE A 28 -7.49 -2.68 -49.44
N ALA A 29 -8.80 -2.65 -49.16
CA ALA A 29 -9.34 -2.99 -47.85
C ALA A 29 -9.00 -4.44 -47.43
N THR A 30 -9.10 -5.39 -48.37
CA THR A 30 -8.70 -6.78 -48.13
C THR A 30 -7.18 -6.89 -47.83
N LEU A 31 -6.34 -6.18 -48.58
CA LEU A 31 -4.90 -6.15 -48.33
C LEU A 31 -4.57 -5.52 -46.98
N VAL A 32 -5.28 -4.47 -46.58
CA VAL A 32 -5.11 -3.85 -45.24
C VAL A 32 -5.53 -4.83 -44.16
N VAL A 33 -6.67 -5.53 -44.31
CA VAL A 33 -7.11 -6.55 -43.36
C VAL A 33 -6.13 -7.74 -43.31
N VAL A 34 -5.64 -8.21 -44.44
CA VAL A 34 -4.64 -9.28 -44.49
C VAL A 34 -3.32 -8.82 -43.88
N ALA A 35 -2.86 -7.57 -44.12
CA ALA A 35 -1.70 -7.03 -43.50
C ALA A 35 -1.89 -6.84 -41.97
N PHE A 36 -3.09 -6.45 -41.54
CA PHE A 36 -3.47 -6.37 -40.15
C PHE A 36 -3.46 -7.75 -39.49
N ILE A 37 -4.12 -8.74 -40.08
CA ILE A 37 -4.13 -10.12 -39.58
C ILE A 37 -2.70 -10.67 -39.57
N PHE A 38 -1.91 -10.45 -40.63
CA PHE A 38 -0.52 -10.88 -40.71
C PHE A 38 0.35 -10.22 -39.60
N ASN A 39 0.12 -8.94 -39.32
CA ASN A 39 0.76 -8.26 -38.19
C ASN A 39 0.28 -8.84 -36.85
N VAL A 40 -1.01 -9.06 -36.65
CA VAL A 40 -1.56 -9.66 -35.42
C VAL A 40 -1.04 -11.10 -35.22
N VAL A 41 -0.97 -11.91 -36.29
CA VAL A 41 -0.48 -13.31 -36.21
C VAL A 41 1.05 -13.37 -36.06
N ARG A 42 1.78 -12.43 -36.66
CA ARG A 42 3.26 -12.39 -36.60
C ARG A 42 3.78 -11.72 -35.32
N PHE A 43 3.00 -10.85 -34.71
CA PHE A 43 3.27 -10.18 -33.45
C PHE A 43 2.32 -10.67 -32.35
N GLN A 44 2.39 -11.98 -32.03
CA GLN A 44 1.92 -12.46 -30.72
C GLN A 44 2.74 -11.92 -29.56
N ASN A 45 3.85 -11.22 -29.87
CA ASN A 45 4.48 -10.25 -29.02
C ASN A 45 4.22 -8.86 -29.60
N LEU A 46 3.01 -8.34 -29.43
CA LEU A 46 2.83 -6.90 -29.52
C LEU A 46 3.78 -6.29 -28.49
N PRO A 47 4.72 -5.41 -28.89
CA PRO A 47 5.33 -4.56 -27.91
C PRO A 47 4.16 -3.88 -27.22
N GLN A 48 4.14 -3.96 -25.88
CA GLN A 48 3.11 -3.31 -25.07
C GLN A 48 2.87 -1.94 -25.71
N LEU A 49 1.63 -1.63 -26.02
CA LEU A 49 1.21 -0.31 -26.46
C LEU A 49 1.51 0.61 -25.27
N LEU A 50 2.75 1.03 -25.16
CA LEU A 50 3.12 2.21 -24.40
C LEU A 50 2.39 3.34 -25.13
N LEU A 51 1.28 3.77 -24.58
CA LEU A 51 0.69 5.04 -24.96
C LEU A 51 1.85 6.05 -24.95
N PRO A 52 1.98 6.91 -25.95
CA PRO A 52 3.05 7.88 -25.98
C PRO A 52 2.94 8.72 -24.70
N VAL A 53 3.75 8.38 -23.72
CA VAL A 53 3.97 9.26 -22.57
C VAL A 53 4.44 10.57 -23.16
N PRO A 54 3.81 11.71 -22.88
CA PRO A 54 4.33 13.00 -23.30
C PRO A 54 5.80 13.01 -22.89
N LYS A 55 6.70 13.30 -23.82
CA LYS A 55 8.12 13.49 -23.53
C LYS A 55 8.26 14.73 -22.65
N HIS A 56 8.00 14.59 -21.36
CA HIS A 56 8.55 15.51 -20.42
C HIS A 56 10.05 15.24 -20.37
N ASN A 57 10.83 16.25 -20.75
CA ASN A 57 12.25 16.27 -20.53
C ASN A 57 12.46 16.25 -19.00
N TYR A 58 12.57 15.07 -18.43
CA TYR A 58 13.09 14.94 -17.07
C TYR A 58 14.56 15.39 -17.15
N LYS A 59 14.81 16.61 -16.70
CA LYS A 59 16.15 16.96 -16.25
C LYS A 59 16.43 16.04 -15.09
N ALA A 60 17.45 15.19 -15.23
CA ALA A 60 17.98 14.44 -14.12
C ALA A 60 18.20 15.43 -12.97
N LEU A 61 17.47 15.26 -11.88
CA LEU A 61 17.77 16.00 -10.66
C LEU A 61 19.16 15.56 -10.25
N PRO A 62 20.08 16.49 -9.98
CA PRO A 62 21.39 16.12 -9.47
C PRO A 62 21.20 15.34 -8.18
N ASP A 63 21.95 14.25 -8.05
CA ASP A 63 22.01 13.40 -6.86
C ASP A 63 21.95 14.25 -5.59
N ARG A 64 20.99 13.97 -4.70
CA ARG A 64 20.81 14.69 -3.43
C ARG A 64 22.11 14.78 -2.61
N SER A 65 22.99 13.82 -2.75
CA SER A 65 24.32 13.82 -2.12
C SER A 65 25.21 14.99 -2.59
N VAL A 66 24.97 15.54 -3.79
CA VAL A 66 25.71 16.68 -4.35
C VAL A 66 25.07 18.00 -3.95
N LEU A 67 23.73 18.05 -3.76
CA LEU A 67 23.03 19.25 -3.33
C LEU A 67 23.31 19.62 -1.87
N MET A 68 23.67 18.66 -1.02
CA MET A 68 24.05 18.92 0.38
C MET A 68 25.43 19.60 0.52
N ARG A 69 26.23 19.69 -0.55
CA ARG A 69 27.56 20.36 -0.53
C ARG A 69 27.58 21.79 -1.10
N GLY A 70 26.50 22.31 -1.61
CA GLY A 70 26.51 23.53 -2.45
C GLY A 70 25.71 24.74 -2.01
N SER A 71 24.89 24.70 -0.97
CA SER A 71 24.16 25.88 -0.51
C SER A 71 24.48 26.24 0.94
N LYS A 72 25.55 27.00 1.14
CA LYS A 72 25.70 27.88 2.30
C LYS A 72 24.76 29.08 2.16
N GLY A 73 23.47 28.84 2.04
CA GLY A 73 22.44 29.77 2.41
C GLY A 73 22.13 29.51 3.88
N GLN A 74 22.69 30.34 4.73
CA GLN A 74 22.39 30.36 6.16
C GLN A 74 20.89 30.64 6.33
N ARG A 75 20.05 29.58 6.48
CA ARG A 75 18.93 29.73 7.40
C ARG A 75 19.56 29.91 8.78
N PRO A 76 19.12 30.90 9.58
CA PRO A 76 19.64 31.05 10.94
C PRO A 76 19.36 29.68 11.60
N ALA A 77 20.47 29.02 11.99
CA ALA A 77 20.38 27.85 12.83
C ALA A 77 19.57 28.29 14.06
N ARG A 78 18.34 27.76 14.18
CA ARG A 78 17.64 27.80 15.46
C ARG A 78 18.62 27.18 16.44
N ARG A 79 19.24 28.00 17.29
CA ARG A 79 20.03 27.54 18.42
C ARG A 79 19.09 26.65 19.21
N ARG A 80 19.26 25.34 19.06
CA ARG A 80 18.68 24.35 19.96
C ARG A 80 19.30 24.62 21.34
N THR A 81 18.68 25.53 22.10
CA THR A 81 18.82 25.48 23.54
C THR A 81 18.24 24.13 23.92
N GLU A 82 19.00 23.32 24.65
CA GLU A 82 18.49 22.10 25.28
C GLU A 82 17.25 22.46 26.10
N ARG A 83 16.10 22.50 25.49
CA ARG A 83 14.81 22.69 26.16
C ARG A 83 14.50 21.39 26.86
N ARG A 84 14.35 21.45 28.16
CA ARG A 84 13.77 20.34 28.92
C ARG A 84 12.39 20.06 28.35
N PRO A 85 12.01 18.80 28.19
CA PRO A 85 10.72 18.42 27.56
C PRO A 85 9.49 19.11 28.16
N SER A 86 9.51 19.46 29.43
CA SER A 86 8.44 20.18 30.15
C SER A 86 8.30 21.67 29.82
N GLU A 87 9.17 22.23 28.98
CA GLU A 87 9.21 23.68 28.70
C GLU A 87 8.83 24.02 27.25
N ILE A 88 8.38 23.07 26.44
CA ILE A 88 7.88 23.39 25.12
C ILE A 88 6.47 23.96 25.30
N PRO A 89 6.25 25.27 25.10
CA PRO A 89 4.91 25.80 25.11
C PRO A 89 4.13 25.10 23.98
N PHE A 90 3.02 24.50 24.30
CA PHE A 90 2.14 23.79 23.40
C PHE A 90 1.66 24.67 22.22
N ASN A 91 1.86 25.96 22.31
CA ASN A 91 1.41 26.93 21.33
C ASN A 91 2.47 28.03 21.14
N THR A 92 3.46 27.78 20.29
CA THR A 92 4.54 28.73 19.98
C THR A 92 4.13 29.85 19.03
N GLY A 93 2.84 29.99 18.70
CA GLY A 93 2.32 30.93 17.71
C GLY A 93 2.34 30.42 16.25
N GLU A 94 3.10 29.35 15.98
CA GLU A 94 3.11 28.66 14.67
C GLU A 94 2.28 27.36 14.71
N GLY A 95 1.92 26.86 15.92
CA GLY A 95 1.25 25.58 16.12
C GLY A 95 2.18 24.39 15.98
N LEU A 96 1.66 23.20 16.34
CA LEU A 96 2.32 21.92 16.11
C LEU A 96 1.49 21.13 15.08
N ARG A 97 2.19 20.33 14.30
CA ARG A 97 1.64 19.47 13.28
C ARG A 97 1.86 18.03 13.72
N ALA A 98 0.79 17.35 14.04
CA ALA A 98 0.82 15.94 14.40
C ALA A 98 0.24 15.10 13.27
N ALA A 99 0.65 13.83 13.21
CA ALA A 99 0.06 12.85 12.31
C ALA A 99 0.06 11.47 12.96
N TYR A 100 -0.94 10.67 12.58
CA TYR A 100 -1.02 9.27 12.98
C TYR A 100 -0.36 8.39 11.92
N TYR A 101 0.50 7.51 12.39
CA TYR A 101 1.15 6.47 11.59
C TYR A 101 0.58 5.11 11.99
N VAL A 102 0.07 4.38 11.03
CA VAL A 102 -0.45 3.02 11.17
C VAL A 102 0.57 2.04 10.61
N GLN A 103 0.98 1.06 11.43
CA GLN A 103 2.13 0.20 11.11
C GLN A 103 1.83 -0.84 10.04
N ASP A 104 0.61 -1.36 10.01
CA ASP A 104 0.13 -2.37 9.08
C ASP A 104 -0.39 -1.80 7.76
N ASP A 105 -0.25 -0.49 7.58
CA ASP A 105 -0.55 0.21 6.34
C ASP A 105 0.74 0.68 5.65
N ALA A 106 1.03 0.09 4.50
CA ALA A 106 2.21 0.43 3.72
C ALA A 106 2.16 1.86 3.15
N ALA A 107 0.96 2.34 2.78
CA ALA A 107 0.75 3.71 2.32
C ALA A 107 1.07 4.72 3.42
N SER A 108 0.75 4.39 4.69
CA SER A 108 1.11 5.20 5.86
C SER A 108 2.62 5.40 5.99
N TYR A 109 3.42 4.36 5.71
CA TYR A 109 4.88 4.47 5.72
C TYR A 109 5.41 5.28 4.53
N SER A 110 4.85 5.11 3.35
CA SER A 110 5.24 5.87 2.15
C SER A 110 4.95 7.37 2.32
N SER A 111 3.77 7.73 2.83
CA SER A 111 3.41 9.11 3.17
C SER A 111 4.35 9.68 4.24
N LEU A 112 4.66 8.90 5.29
CA LEU A 112 5.60 9.32 6.32
C LEU A 112 6.98 9.64 5.75
N LYS A 113 7.53 8.79 4.89
CA LYS A 113 8.85 9.03 4.25
C LYS A 113 8.88 10.33 3.46
N GLU A 114 7.81 10.62 2.73
CA GLU A 114 7.74 11.82 1.89
C GLU A 114 7.56 13.08 2.74
N HIS A 115 6.74 13.03 3.79
CA HIS A 115 6.23 14.22 4.50
C HIS A 115 6.73 14.41 5.93
N ILE A 116 7.66 13.58 6.41
CA ILE A 116 8.18 13.64 7.79
C ILE A 116 8.67 15.03 8.20
N HIS A 117 9.21 15.80 7.26
CA HIS A 117 9.71 17.16 7.53
C HIS A 117 8.59 18.18 7.81
N GLN A 118 7.33 17.83 7.59
CA GLN A 118 6.14 18.62 7.88
C GLN A 118 5.40 18.12 9.13
N ILE A 119 5.97 17.16 9.87
CA ILE A 119 5.40 16.54 11.07
C ILE A 119 6.27 16.83 12.27
N ASP A 120 5.71 17.47 13.30
CA ASP A 120 6.40 17.75 14.56
C ASP A 120 6.19 16.64 15.59
N LEU A 121 4.97 16.03 15.62
CA LEU A 121 4.60 14.94 16.53
C LEU A 121 4.09 13.75 15.69
N LEU A 122 4.66 12.57 15.91
CA LEU A 122 4.21 11.33 15.29
C LEU A 122 3.56 10.44 16.33
N PHE A 123 2.26 10.17 16.16
CA PHE A 123 1.51 9.21 16.95
C PHE A 123 1.56 7.86 16.23
N ALA A 124 2.45 6.98 16.69
CA ALA A 124 2.71 5.71 16.00
C ALA A 124 1.96 4.56 16.67
N GLN A 125 1.05 3.92 15.93
CA GLN A 125 0.16 2.85 16.40
C GLN A 125 0.92 1.53 16.62
N TRP A 126 1.68 1.46 17.71
CA TRP A 126 2.55 0.34 18.02
C TRP A 126 2.15 -0.49 19.23
N LEU A 127 1.26 0.05 20.06
CA LEU A 127 0.94 -0.56 21.35
C LEU A 127 -0.55 -0.91 21.43
N HIS A 128 -0.83 -2.05 22.04
CA HIS A 128 -2.17 -2.55 22.25
C HIS A 128 -2.34 -3.18 23.64
N ILE A 129 -3.57 -3.29 24.14
CA ILE A 129 -3.89 -3.89 25.43
C ILE A 129 -4.51 -5.28 25.22
N ASN A 130 -3.89 -6.32 25.77
CA ASN A 130 -4.55 -7.62 25.88
C ASN A 130 -5.52 -7.61 27.08
N SER A 131 -6.81 -7.52 26.82
CA SER A 131 -7.85 -7.43 27.84
C SER A 131 -7.93 -8.66 28.76
N ALA A 132 -7.60 -9.85 28.24
CA ALA A 132 -7.66 -11.10 29.02
C ALA A 132 -6.56 -11.17 30.09
N THR A 133 -5.32 -10.76 29.73
CA THR A 133 -4.14 -10.86 30.61
C THR A 133 -3.81 -9.54 31.31
N GLY A 134 -4.17 -8.41 30.76
CA GLY A 134 -3.75 -7.09 31.20
C GLY A 134 -2.35 -6.71 30.72
N ASN A 135 -1.78 -7.44 29.78
CA ASN A 135 -0.45 -7.18 29.26
C ASN A 135 -0.46 -6.13 28.15
N LEU A 136 0.63 -5.35 28.14
CA LEU A 136 0.95 -4.48 27.02
C LEU A 136 1.46 -5.32 25.85
N MET A 137 0.86 -5.13 24.69
CA MET A 137 1.18 -5.84 23.47
C MET A 137 1.79 -4.89 22.44
N GLY A 138 2.66 -5.40 21.58
CA GLY A 138 3.04 -4.71 20.36
C GLY A 138 2.11 -5.10 19.23
N MET A 139 1.63 -4.13 18.47
CA MET A 139 0.86 -4.38 17.25
C MET A 139 1.77 -4.75 16.08
N THR A 140 1.35 -5.72 15.32
CA THR A 140 1.99 -6.14 14.07
C THR A 140 0.92 -6.43 13.03
N ALA A 141 1.27 -6.38 11.75
CA ALA A 141 0.34 -6.66 10.65
C ALA A 141 -0.41 -8.00 10.82
N ASP A 142 0.26 -9.03 11.34
CA ASP A 142 -0.32 -10.37 11.39
C ASP A 142 -0.79 -10.80 12.77
N ASN A 143 -0.31 -10.18 13.85
CA ASN A 143 -0.60 -10.62 15.20
C ASN A 143 -0.39 -9.53 16.25
N LEU A 144 -1.18 -9.60 17.33
CA LEU A 144 -0.91 -8.90 18.57
C LEU A 144 0.16 -9.68 19.34
N HIS A 145 1.35 -9.09 19.48
CA HIS A 145 2.46 -9.73 20.20
C HIS A 145 2.60 -9.17 21.62
N GLU A 146 3.11 -10.01 22.50
CA GLU A 146 3.42 -9.56 23.85
C GLU A 146 4.51 -8.48 23.84
N TYR A 147 4.45 -7.55 24.79
CA TYR A 147 5.39 -6.43 24.98
C TYR A 147 6.87 -6.83 24.83
N GLN A 148 7.25 -8.04 25.27
CA GLN A 148 8.61 -8.56 25.15
C GLN A 148 9.13 -8.63 23.71
N LEU A 149 8.27 -8.62 22.72
CA LEU A 149 8.66 -8.68 21.31
C LEU A 149 9.23 -7.35 20.79
N ILE A 150 8.84 -6.24 21.37
CA ILE A 150 9.41 -4.92 21.04
C ILE A 150 10.77 -4.71 21.74
N THR A 151 11.13 -5.56 22.70
CA THR A 151 12.42 -5.48 23.39
C THR A 151 13.55 -6.10 22.56
N LYS A 152 14.78 -5.56 22.71
CA LYS A 152 15.99 -5.95 21.95
C LYS A 152 16.28 -7.45 21.87
N ASN A 153 15.72 -8.27 22.76
CA ASN A 153 16.11 -9.67 22.92
C ASN A 153 15.10 -10.69 22.39
N ASN A 154 13.88 -10.27 22.00
CA ASN A 154 12.77 -11.19 21.68
C ASN A 154 12.11 -10.92 20.31
N VAL A 155 12.85 -10.37 19.40
CA VAL A 155 12.33 -10.08 18.08
C VAL A 155 12.18 -11.37 17.30
N ARG A 156 10.96 -11.70 17.02
CA ARG A 156 10.61 -12.89 16.25
C ARG A 156 10.30 -12.60 14.81
N ASP A 157 9.94 -11.32 14.50
CA ASP A 157 9.69 -10.85 13.15
C ASP A 157 10.73 -9.79 12.77
N PRO A 158 11.66 -10.11 11.85
CA PRO A 158 12.68 -9.17 11.40
C PRO A 158 12.08 -7.96 10.67
N ASP A 159 10.94 -8.09 10.02
CA ASP A 159 10.36 -7.05 9.16
C ASP A 159 9.72 -5.94 10.00
N ILE A 160 9.00 -6.30 11.05
CA ILE A 160 8.46 -5.33 12.02
C ILE A 160 9.56 -4.54 12.70
N GLN A 161 10.68 -5.20 13.07
CA GLN A 161 11.82 -4.47 13.61
C GLN A 161 12.41 -3.50 12.61
N ASN A 162 12.45 -3.89 11.35
CA ASN A 162 12.96 -3.03 10.31
C ASN A 162 12.03 -1.84 10.08
N ARG A 163 10.72 -2.04 10.05
CA ARG A 163 9.73 -0.94 9.95
C ARG A 163 9.84 0.04 11.11
N VAL A 164 9.83 -0.43 12.36
CA VAL A 164 10.03 0.44 13.55
C VAL A 164 11.38 1.17 13.52
N LYS A 165 12.47 0.48 13.14
CA LYS A 165 13.78 1.12 12.96
C LYS A 165 13.76 2.15 11.85
N ASN A 166 13.12 1.84 10.71
CA ASN A 166 13.04 2.74 9.57
C ASN A 166 12.24 3.98 9.94
N VAL A 167 11.10 3.85 10.60
CA VAL A 167 10.32 4.98 11.11
C VAL A 167 11.16 5.83 12.08
N ILE A 168 11.84 5.22 13.06
CA ILE A 168 12.72 5.93 13.99
C ILE A 168 13.88 6.61 13.25
N GLN A 169 14.42 5.98 12.22
CA GLN A 169 15.50 6.54 11.42
C GLN A 169 15.04 7.69 10.55
N VAL A 170 13.87 7.61 9.95
CA VAL A 170 13.24 8.66 9.14
C VAL A 170 12.91 9.86 10.02
N ALA A 171 12.35 9.65 11.22
CA ALA A 171 11.92 10.68 12.18
C ALA A 171 13.07 11.38 12.94
N LYS A 172 14.31 11.14 12.61
CA LYS A 172 15.51 11.19 13.48
C LYS A 172 15.89 12.52 14.14
N GLU A 173 15.52 13.69 13.66
CA GLU A 173 16.07 14.95 14.23
C GLU A 173 15.03 16.02 14.63
N ASP A 174 13.89 16.07 13.95
CA ASP A 174 12.92 17.16 14.14
C ASP A 174 11.53 16.68 14.58
N THR A 175 11.22 15.39 14.45
CA THR A 175 9.93 14.80 14.81
C THR A 175 10.01 14.06 16.13
N GLU A 176 9.10 14.34 17.05
CA GLU A 176 8.97 13.63 18.31
C GLU A 176 7.98 12.47 18.18
N ILE A 177 8.41 11.25 18.54
CA ILE A 177 7.59 10.04 18.42
C ILE A 177 6.91 9.74 19.76
N PHE A 178 5.61 9.49 19.68
CA PHE A 178 4.73 9.04 20.75
C PHE A 178 4.11 7.70 20.35
N PRO A 179 4.57 6.58 20.89
CA PRO A 179 3.83 5.33 20.74
C PRO A 179 2.37 5.54 21.11
N HIS A 180 1.47 5.09 20.21
CA HIS A 180 0.05 5.19 20.38
C HIS A 180 -0.47 3.85 20.93
N LEU A 181 -1.15 3.91 22.06
CA LEU A 181 -1.73 2.75 22.74
C LEU A 181 -3.23 2.78 22.61
N ASN A 182 -3.79 1.75 21.99
CA ASN A 182 -5.22 1.60 21.82
C ASN A 182 -5.75 0.22 22.27
N ASN A 183 -7.06 0.03 22.18
CA ASN A 183 -7.76 -1.22 22.42
C ASN A 183 -8.42 -1.79 21.14
N TYR A 184 -8.02 -1.33 19.95
CA TYR A 184 -8.47 -1.90 18.68
C TYR A 184 -7.82 -3.26 18.44
N ASN A 185 -8.60 -4.23 18.00
CA ASN A 185 -8.10 -5.55 17.64
C ASN A 185 -8.11 -5.69 16.11
N PRO A 186 -6.96 -5.66 15.43
CA PRO A 186 -6.90 -5.69 13.98
C PRO A 186 -7.40 -7.01 13.37
N HIS A 187 -7.35 -8.14 14.10
CA HIS A 187 -7.84 -9.42 13.58
C HIS A 187 -9.37 -9.51 13.54
N THR A 188 -10.04 -8.92 14.52
CA THR A 188 -11.50 -8.92 14.59
C THR A 188 -12.11 -7.64 14.06
N GLN A 189 -11.27 -6.63 13.76
CA GLN A 189 -11.64 -5.30 13.30
C GLN A 189 -12.65 -4.60 14.24
N VAL A 190 -12.50 -4.83 15.56
CA VAL A 190 -13.38 -4.25 16.57
C VAL A 190 -12.58 -3.69 17.75
N TRP A 191 -13.09 -2.65 18.36
CA TRP A 191 -12.61 -2.12 19.62
C TRP A 191 -12.94 -3.11 20.76
N ASP A 192 -11.92 -3.51 21.54
CA ASP A 192 -12.10 -4.48 22.63
C ASP A 192 -12.68 -3.81 23.89
N ALA A 193 -14.01 -3.81 24.00
CA ALA A 193 -14.72 -3.28 25.15
C ALA A 193 -14.38 -3.97 26.49
N ALA A 194 -13.78 -5.18 26.46
CA ALA A 194 -13.37 -5.88 27.67
C ALA A 194 -12.18 -5.21 28.39
N VAL A 195 -11.48 -4.29 27.72
CA VAL A 195 -10.49 -3.42 28.36
C VAL A 195 -11.12 -2.58 29.48
N GLY A 196 -12.39 -2.17 29.36
CA GLY A 196 -13.13 -1.52 30.43
C GLY A 196 -13.21 -2.35 31.71
N ASP A 197 -13.49 -3.65 31.62
CA ASP A 197 -13.53 -4.55 32.75
C ASP A 197 -12.14 -4.78 33.36
N LEU A 198 -11.09 -4.80 32.50
CA LEU A 198 -9.70 -4.83 32.97
C LEU A 198 -9.35 -3.56 33.79
N LEU A 199 -9.75 -2.39 33.32
CA LEU A 199 -9.48 -1.12 34.00
C LEU A 199 -10.20 -0.99 35.33
N LYS A 200 -11.32 -1.69 35.58
CA LYS A 200 -11.98 -1.80 36.88
C LYS A 200 -11.17 -2.62 37.88
N ASP A 201 -10.32 -3.56 37.42
CA ASP A 201 -9.46 -4.38 38.26
C ASP A 201 -8.15 -3.64 38.60
N ASN A 202 -8.03 -3.21 39.86
CA ASN A 202 -6.85 -2.47 40.33
C ASN A 202 -5.54 -3.24 40.13
N SER A 203 -5.55 -4.58 40.22
CA SER A 203 -4.34 -5.41 40.10
C SER A 203 -3.87 -5.46 38.64
N LYS A 204 -4.80 -5.69 37.72
CA LYS A 204 -4.51 -5.70 36.28
C LYS A 204 -4.08 -4.31 35.78
N ARG A 205 -4.78 -3.28 36.21
CA ARG A 205 -4.45 -1.88 35.89
C ARG A 205 -3.03 -1.52 36.38
N LEU A 206 -2.64 -1.99 37.58
CA LEU A 206 -1.27 -1.78 38.06
C LEU A 206 -0.22 -2.53 37.22
N VAL A 207 -0.52 -3.73 36.77
CA VAL A 207 0.39 -4.50 35.88
C VAL A 207 0.60 -3.75 34.57
N LEU A 208 -0.47 -3.32 33.91
CA LEU A 208 -0.41 -2.58 32.65
C LEU A 208 0.43 -1.29 32.81
N ARG A 209 0.16 -0.49 33.85
CA ARG A 209 0.91 0.74 34.12
C ARG A 209 2.40 0.48 34.31
N ARG A 210 2.78 -0.57 35.05
CA ARG A 210 4.19 -0.95 35.23
C ARG A 210 4.85 -1.31 33.91
N GLN A 211 4.18 -2.08 33.06
CA GLN A 211 4.70 -2.45 31.74
C GLN A 211 4.88 -1.22 30.85
N ILE A 212 3.98 -0.23 30.89
CA ILE A 212 4.15 1.04 30.17
C ILE A 212 5.38 1.79 30.67
N VAL A 213 5.60 1.88 31.99
CA VAL A 213 6.78 2.52 32.59
C VAL A 213 8.07 1.78 32.20
N GLU A 214 8.04 0.44 32.22
CA GLU A 214 9.16 -0.40 31.80
C GLU A 214 9.48 -0.22 30.32
N PHE A 215 8.46 -0.11 29.47
CA PHE A 215 8.62 0.19 28.07
C PHE A 215 9.38 1.51 27.85
N PHE A 216 8.95 2.60 28.46
CA PHE A 216 9.64 3.90 28.30
C PHE A 216 11.03 3.93 28.96
N THR A 217 11.26 3.13 29.98
CA THR A 217 12.60 2.95 30.56
C THR A 217 13.54 2.23 29.59
N ALA A 218 13.02 1.25 28.85
CA ALA A 218 13.78 0.50 27.85
C ALA A 218 14.02 1.32 26.55
N TYR A 219 13.11 2.23 26.21
CA TYR A 219 13.11 3.02 24.97
C TYR A 219 13.08 4.53 25.23
N PRO A 220 14.18 5.11 25.72
CA PRO A 220 14.23 6.53 26.12
C PRO A 220 14.17 7.53 24.95
N MET A 221 14.15 7.05 23.69
CA MET A 221 13.99 7.90 22.52
C MET A 221 12.57 8.47 22.39
N TYR A 222 11.56 7.80 22.90
CA TYR A 222 10.18 8.28 22.86
C TYR A 222 9.94 9.43 23.85
N ARG A 223 9.00 10.30 23.52
CA ARG A 223 8.73 11.54 24.28
C ARG A 223 7.51 11.48 25.17
N GLY A 224 6.77 10.39 25.11
CA GLY A 224 5.55 10.15 25.88
C GLY A 224 4.64 9.16 25.20
N LEU A 225 3.40 9.13 25.60
CA LEU A 225 2.37 8.22 25.16
C LEU A 225 1.20 8.98 24.54
N SER A 226 0.67 8.48 23.43
CA SER A 226 -0.68 8.79 22.94
C SER A 226 -1.60 7.66 23.39
N LEU A 227 -2.66 7.98 24.13
CA LEU A 227 -3.61 7.01 24.68
C LEU A 227 -4.96 7.16 24.01
N ASP A 228 -5.48 6.05 23.49
CA ASP A 228 -6.73 5.99 22.75
C ASP A 228 -7.52 4.73 23.14
N ILE A 229 -8.50 4.88 23.99
CA ILE A 229 -9.33 3.77 24.48
C ILE A 229 -10.77 4.11 24.17
N GLU A 230 -11.33 3.36 23.23
CA GLU A 230 -12.67 3.61 22.71
C GLU A 230 -13.66 2.48 22.98
N ASN A 231 -14.95 2.77 22.73
CA ASN A 231 -16.06 1.83 22.81
C ASN A 231 -16.16 1.08 24.14
N LEU A 232 -15.77 1.72 25.23
CA LEU A 232 -15.95 1.16 26.56
C LEU A 232 -17.44 1.17 26.94
N LYS A 233 -17.83 0.23 27.82
CA LYS A 233 -19.17 0.25 28.42
C LYS A 233 -19.30 1.45 29.34
N ASP A 234 -20.46 2.08 29.41
CA ASP A 234 -20.74 3.29 30.22
C ASP A 234 -20.28 3.19 31.67
N ASP A 235 -20.31 1.99 32.27
CA ASP A 235 -19.89 1.75 33.65
C ASP A 235 -18.36 1.69 33.83
N ALA A 236 -17.58 1.73 32.75
CA ALA A 236 -16.12 1.72 32.77
C ALA A 236 -15.50 3.12 32.78
N ASP A 237 -16.23 4.18 32.40
CA ASP A 237 -15.71 5.54 32.31
C ASP A 237 -14.98 6.04 33.57
N PRO A 238 -15.51 5.84 34.80
CA PRO A 238 -14.76 6.24 36.01
C PRO A 238 -13.45 5.48 36.19
N ALA A 239 -13.36 4.23 35.74
CA ALA A 239 -12.12 3.46 35.83
C ALA A 239 -11.10 3.92 34.79
N TYR A 240 -11.56 4.32 33.60
CA TYR A 240 -10.70 4.90 32.58
C TYR A 240 -10.13 6.27 33.01
N LEU A 241 -10.96 7.16 33.56
CA LEU A 241 -10.50 8.43 34.09
C LEU A 241 -9.48 8.25 35.23
N ASN A 242 -9.67 7.26 36.12
CA ASN A 242 -8.71 6.91 37.14
C ASN A 242 -7.39 6.38 36.52
N PHE A 243 -7.49 5.58 35.46
CA PHE A 243 -6.30 5.07 34.75
C PHE A 243 -5.45 6.22 34.16
N ILE A 244 -6.10 7.20 33.51
CA ILE A 244 -5.44 8.40 32.99
C ILE A 244 -4.71 9.16 34.10
N LEU A 245 -5.37 9.40 35.25
CA LEU A 245 -4.78 10.10 36.38
C LEU A 245 -3.57 9.34 36.94
N GLU A 246 -3.69 8.04 37.14
CA GLU A 246 -2.63 7.19 37.65
C GLU A 246 -1.46 7.12 36.66
N LEU A 247 -1.73 6.99 35.36
CA LEU A 247 -0.73 6.93 34.32
C LEU A 247 0.04 8.27 34.17
N TYR A 248 -0.69 9.40 34.22
CA TYR A 248 -0.07 10.72 34.26
C TYR A 248 0.89 10.87 35.45
N SER A 249 0.46 10.38 36.62
CA SER A 249 1.30 10.43 37.83
C SER A 249 2.57 9.58 37.73
N ASP A 250 2.55 8.51 36.92
CA ASP A 250 3.71 7.66 36.68
C ASP A 250 4.65 8.26 35.59
N LEU A 251 4.10 8.80 34.53
CA LEU A 251 4.88 9.27 33.37
C LEU A 251 5.47 10.68 33.55
N HIS A 252 4.72 11.58 34.20
CA HIS A 252 5.14 12.97 34.34
C HIS A 252 6.48 13.15 35.11
N PRO A 253 6.78 12.40 36.20
CA PRO A 253 8.09 12.46 36.85
C PRO A 253 9.26 11.97 35.97
N MET A 254 8.99 11.22 34.92
CA MET A 254 9.97 10.76 33.95
C MET A 254 10.20 11.75 32.80
N ASN A 255 9.59 12.94 32.84
CA ASN A 255 9.53 13.91 31.74
C ASN A 255 8.90 13.34 30.44
N LEU A 256 7.97 12.43 30.58
CA LEU A 256 7.18 11.90 29.49
C LEU A 256 5.84 12.60 29.45
N ARG A 257 5.36 12.93 28.25
CA ARG A 257 4.07 13.57 28.05
C ARG A 257 2.99 12.51 27.83
N LEU A 258 1.79 12.79 28.28
CA LEU A 258 0.59 12.00 28.05
C LEU A 258 -0.40 12.81 27.21
N TYR A 259 -0.66 12.36 25.98
CA TYR A 259 -1.73 12.83 25.14
C TYR A 259 -2.89 11.83 25.22
N VAL A 260 -4.11 12.32 25.36
CA VAL A 260 -5.32 11.48 25.45
C VAL A 260 -6.25 11.83 24.28
N ASN A 261 -6.56 10.84 23.48
CA ASN A 261 -7.54 10.97 22.38
C ASN A 261 -8.94 10.89 22.96
N VAL A 262 -9.82 11.73 22.46
CA VAL A 262 -11.22 11.80 22.91
C VAL A 262 -12.14 11.99 21.72
N ALA A 263 -13.25 11.28 21.73
CA ALA A 263 -14.30 11.43 20.73
C ALA A 263 -14.92 12.84 20.74
N ALA A 264 -15.40 13.30 19.59
CA ALA A 264 -15.99 14.62 19.43
C ALA A 264 -17.12 14.88 20.43
N GLN A 265 -17.91 13.86 20.78
CA GLN A 265 -19.07 13.96 21.68
C GLN A 265 -18.72 13.74 23.17
N ALA A 266 -17.44 13.55 23.54
CA ALA A 266 -17.04 13.31 24.92
C ALA A 266 -17.65 14.33 25.91
N PRO A 267 -18.12 13.89 27.10
CA PRO A 267 -18.77 14.78 28.09
C PRO A 267 -17.82 15.88 28.59
N GLU A 268 -18.34 17.10 28.76
CA GLU A 268 -17.54 18.24 29.26
C GLU A 268 -16.91 17.98 30.64
N SER A 269 -17.57 17.17 31.51
CA SER A 269 -17.07 16.74 32.81
C SER A 269 -15.78 15.95 32.70
N ASP A 270 -15.73 15.05 31.73
CA ASP A 270 -14.61 14.13 31.51
C ASP A 270 -13.45 14.84 30.82
N LEU A 271 -13.76 15.67 29.82
CA LEU A 271 -12.80 16.55 29.17
C LEU A 271 -12.04 17.43 30.18
N LYS A 272 -12.77 17.98 31.17
CA LYS A 272 -12.18 18.79 32.25
C LYS A 272 -11.23 17.97 33.13
N GLN A 273 -11.58 16.74 33.48
CA GLN A 273 -10.77 15.85 34.28
C GLN A 273 -9.53 15.39 33.48
N ILE A 274 -9.71 15.00 32.23
CA ILE A 274 -8.60 14.60 31.34
C ILE A 274 -7.63 15.77 31.15
N ALA A 275 -8.12 16.98 30.88
CA ALA A 275 -7.27 18.17 30.72
C ALA A 275 -6.44 18.49 31.98
N ALA A 276 -6.95 18.14 33.18
CA ALA A 276 -6.21 18.33 34.43
C ALA A 276 -5.10 17.30 34.64
N HIS A 277 -5.21 16.11 34.02
CA HIS A 277 -4.30 14.97 34.23
C HIS A 277 -3.72 14.45 32.91
N SER A 278 -3.48 15.33 31.95
CA SER A 278 -2.77 15.06 30.71
C SER A 278 -1.94 16.30 30.30
N ASP A 279 -0.98 16.11 29.43
CA ASP A 279 -0.24 17.21 28.82
C ASP A 279 -1.01 17.80 27.64
N GLY A 280 -1.91 17.03 27.01
CA GLY A 280 -2.83 17.50 25.99
C GLY A 280 -3.94 16.51 25.68
N ILE A 281 -5.00 17.06 25.10
CA ILE A 281 -6.15 16.32 24.57
C ILE A 281 -6.06 16.39 23.05
N VAL A 282 -6.18 15.26 22.40
CA VAL A 282 -6.40 15.16 20.96
C VAL A 282 -7.89 14.94 20.74
N LEU A 283 -8.58 15.96 20.27
CA LEU A 283 -10.00 15.88 19.96
C LEU A 283 -10.17 15.28 18.56
N MET A 284 -10.70 14.09 18.47
CA MET A 284 -11.09 13.44 17.21
C MET A 284 -12.36 14.11 16.70
N ASN A 285 -12.20 15.18 15.92
CA ASN A 285 -13.30 16.05 15.52
C ASN A 285 -13.84 15.67 14.12
N TYR A 286 -14.05 14.39 13.92
CA TYR A 286 -14.62 13.72 12.76
C TYR A 286 -15.58 12.62 13.22
N ASP A 287 -16.13 11.82 12.31
CA ASP A 287 -17.16 10.80 12.58
C ASP A 287 -18.46 11.40 13.14
N GLU A 288 -18.96 12.47 12.48
CA GLU A 288 -20.35 12.90 12.65
C GLU A 288 -21.29 11.80 12.17
N HIS A 289 -20.94 11.19 11.03
CA HIS A 289 -21.45 9.93 10.52
C HIS A 289 -20.27 8.98 10.30
N GLU A 290 -20.43 7.75 10.75
CA GLU A 290 -19.43 6.69 10.76
C GLU A 290 -20.00 5.39 10.19
N ALA A 291 -19.18 4.35 10.09
CA ALA A 291 -19.55 3.08 9.46
C ALA A 291 -20.86 2.46 9.97
N GLU A 292 -21.17 2.61 11.26
CA GLU A 292 -22.38 2.05 11.89
C GLU A 292 -23.59 3.00 11.83
N SER A 293 -23.45 4.19 11.24
CA SER A 293 -24.50 5.19 11.15
C SER A 293 -25.26 5.16 9.82
N ASP A 294 -26.34 5.95 9.70
CA ASP A 294 -26.94 6.29 8.41
C ASP A 294 -25.93 7.12 7.58
N PRO A 295 -25.92 7.02 6.24
CA PRO A 295 -25.05 7.82 5.38
C PRO A 295 -25.14 9.33 5.62
N GLY A 296 -24.00 10.00 5.67
CA GLY A 296 -23.94 11.44 5.88
C GLY A 296 -22.51 12.00 5.91
N PRO A 297 -22.36 13.31 6.13
CA PRO A 297 -21.05 13.94 6.16
C PRO A 297 -20.18 13.40 7.29
N VAL A 298 -18.89 13.16 7.02
CA VAL A 298 -17.92 12.66 8.00
C VAL A 298 -17.64 13.72 9.08
N ALA A 299 -17.57 15.01 8.69
CA ALA A 299 -17.48 16.12 9.62
C ALA A 299 -18.03 17.39 8.97
N SER A 300 -19.34 17.63 9.09
CA SER A 300 -19.90 18.87 8.54
C SER A 300 -19.28 20.09 9.21
N GLN A 301 -19.04 21.14 8.44
CA GLN A 301 -18.37 22.36 8.90
C GLN A 301 -19.05 22.97 10.15
N ASN A 302 -20.39 22.96 10.20
CA ASN A 302 -21.14 23.50 11.32
C ASN A 302 -20.99 22.63 12.57
N TRP A 303 -21.04 21.32 12.44
CA TRP A 303 -20.83 20.36 13.53
C TRP A 303 -19.39 20.46 14.06
N PHE A 304 -18.41 20.48 13.17
CA PHE A 304 -16.99 20.65 13.52
C PHE A 304 -16.75 21.89 14.37
N VAL A 305 -17.26 23.05 13.93
CA VAL A 305 -17.13 24.32 14.67
C VAL A 305 -17.88 24.29 16.00
N ALA A 306 -19.07 23.74 16.03
CA ALA A 306 -19.87 23.64 17.27
C ALA A 306 -19.18 22.80 18.34
N ASN A 307 -18.55 21.68 17.95
CA ASN A 307 -17.76 20.84 18.86
C ASN A 307 -16.55 21.58 19.42
N LEU A 308 -15.78 22.24 18.56
CA LEU A 308 -14.64 23.04 19.02
C LEU A 308 -15.07 24.13 20.02
N GLN A 309 -16.16 24.84 19.73
CA GLN A 309 -16.71 25.86 20.64
C GLN A 309 -17.16 25.27 21.98
N ARG A 310 -17.71 24.04 21.97
CA ARG A 310 -18.12 23.30 23.17
C ARG A 310 -16.90 22.93 24.01
N VAL A 311 -15.91 22.29 23.38
CA VAL A 311 -14.70 21.80 24.07
C VAL A 311 -13.85 22.95 24.64
N LEU A 312 -13.71 24.06 23.91
CA LEU A 312 -12.96 25.23 24.35
C LEU A 312 -13.55 25.95 25.58
N LYS A 313 -14.78 25.62 26.01
CA LYS A 313 -15.33 26.12 27.29
C LYS A 313 -14.65 25.49 28.51
N VAL A 314 -14.14 24.27 28.37
CA VAL A 314 -13.67 23.45 29.48
C VAL A 314 -12.20 23.01 29.34
N VAL A 315 -11.68 22.97 28.13
CA VAL A 315 -10.29 22.62 27.82
C VAL A 315 -9.53 23.88 27.42
N PRO A 316 -8.42 24.21 28.08
CA PRO A 316 -7.56 25.30 27.63
C PRO A 316 -7.03 25.03 26.21
N LYS A 317 -7.10 26.05 25.34
CA LYS A 317 -6.66 25.91 23.94
C LYS A 317 -5.19 25.47 23.79
N GLU A 318 -4.36 25.77 24.78
CA GLU A 318 -2.96 25.38 24.87
C GLU A 318 -2.78 23.87 25.09
N LYS A 319 -3.82 23.18 25.54
CA LYS A 319 -3.84 21.72 25.74
C LYS A 319 -4.68 20.99 24.69
N LEU A 320 -5.24 21.70 23.70
CA LEU A 320 -6.10 21.10 22.70
C LEU A 320 -5.35 20.95 21.36
N ILE A 321 -5.27 19.72 20.87
CA ILE A 321 -4.94 19.36 19.50
C ILE A 321 -6.26 19.04 18.79
N CYS A 322 -6.53 19.71 17.69
CA CYS A 322 -7.67 19.38 16.86
C CYS A 322 -7.25 18.30 15.85
N ALA A 323 -7.73 17.09 16.00
CA ALA A 323 -7.58 16.09 14.98
C ALA A 323 -8.59 16.34 13.85
N VAL A 324 -8.13 16.17 12.63
CA VAL A 324 -8.88 16.34 11.37
C VAL A 324 -8.75 15.05 10.58
N GLY A 325 -9.86 14.59 9.99
CA GLY A 325 -9.89 13.41 9.15
C GLY A 325 -9.50 13.73 7.72
N ASN A 326 -8.96 12.75 7.00
CA ASN A 326 -8.77 12.84 5.55
C ASN A 326 -8.97 11.43 4.96
N TYR A 327 -10.21 11.00 4.95
CA TYR A 327 -10.73 9.67 4.59
C TYR A 327 -12.24 9.75 4.41
N GLY A 328 -12.87 8.65 4.07
CA GLY A 328 -14.34 8.61 3.90
C GLY A 328 -14.95 7.25 4.11
N TYR A 329 -16.23 7.17 3.80
CA TYR A 329 -17.02 5.95 3.86
C TYR A 329 -17.85 5.76 2.59
N ASP A 330 -17.97 4.52 2.12
CA ASP A 330 -18.98 4.08 1.16
C ASP A 330 -20.04 3.24 1.88
N TRP A 331 -21.27 3.75 1.96
CA TRP A 331 -22.41 3.00 2.43
C TRP A 331 -23.14 2.32 1.27
N THR A 332 -23.09 1.00 1.25
CA THR A 332 -23.86 0.16 0.32
C THR A 332 -25.27 -0.02 0.82
N LEU A 333 -26.25 0.45 0.05
CA LEU A 333 -27.67 0.44 0.41
C LEU A 333 -28.47 -0.51 -0.47
N SER A 334 -29.49 -1.13 0.13
CA SER A 334 -30.49 -1.86 -0.65
C SER A 334 -31.34 -0.89 -1.49
N ILE A 335 -31.73 -1.33 -2.72
CA ILE A 335 -32.71 -0.61 -3.52
C ILE A 335 -34.09 -1.20 -3.19
N PRO A 336 -35.00 -0.45 -2.53
CA PRO A 336 -36.31 -0.98 -2.13
C PRO A 336 -37.18 -1.37 -3.34
N ASP A 337 -37.79 -2.56 -3.32
CA ASP A 337 -38.84 -2.91 -4.29
C ASP A 337 -40.09 -2.05 -3.99
N PRO A 338 -40.56 -1.22 -4.94
CA PRO A 338 -41.77 -0.41 -4.75
C PRO A 338 -43.02 -1.22 -4.38
N LYS A 339 -42.99 -2.54 -4.58
CA LYS A 339 -44.07 -3.47 -4.25
C LYS A 339 -43.94 -4.07 -2.86
N ASP A 340 -42.73 -4.03 -2.26
CA ASP A 340 -42.54 -4.53 -0.90
C ASP A 340 -42.87 -3.43 0.12
N ARG A 341 -44.07 -3.54 0.69
CA ARG A 341 -44.53 -2.61 1.74
C ARG A 341 -43.90 -2.87 3.12
N ARG A 342 -43.14 -3.94 3.28
CA ARG A 342 -42.51 -4.29 4.55
C ARG A 342 -41.16 -3.58 4.74
N HIS A 343 -40.43 -3.36 3.64
CA HIS A 343 -39.14 -2.69 3.63
C HIS A 343 -39.19 -1.48 2.68
N PRO A 344 -39.90 -0.39 3.07
CA PRO A 344 -40.14 0.77 2.19
C PRO A 344 -38.95 1.72 2.12
N LYS A 345 -37.91 1.53 2.95
CA LYS A 345 -36.71 2.37 3.01
C LYS A 345 -35.48 1.56 2.61
N PRO A 346 -34.45 2.21 2.04
CA PRO A 346 -33.14 1.58 1.90
C PRO A 346 -32.62 1.11 3.27
N GLU A 347 -31.94 -0.02 3.30
CA GLU A 347 -31.24 -0.54 4.47
C GLU A 347 -29.74 -0.53 4.15
N VAL A 348 -28.90 -0.15 5.08
CA VAL A 348 -27.44 -0.28 4.96
C VAL A 348 -27.11 -1.76 4.98
N LEU A 349 -26.48 -2.24 3.92
CA LEU A 349 -26.09 -3.64 3.74
C LEU A 349 -24.65 -3.86 4.17
N ASP A 350 -23.78 -2.88 3.88
CA ASP A 350 -22.36 -2.89 4.17
C ASP A 350 -21.85 -1.45 4.23
N THR A 351 -20.72 -1.24 4.86
CA THR A 351 -20.00 0.03 4.86
C THR A 351 -18.51 -0.26 4.76
N GLN A 352 -17.83 0.50 3.91
CA GLN A 352 -16.38 0.40 3.72
C GLN A 352 -15.73 1.74 4.06
N ASP A 353 -14.61 1.67 4.79
CA ASP A 353 -13.72 2.81 4.95
C ASP A 353 -12.97 3.03 3.64
N LEU A 354 -12.79 4.28 3.23
CA LEU A 354 -12.10 4.63 1.99
C LEU A 354 -11.01 5.66 2.25
N SER A 355 -9.84 5.46 1.64
CA SER A 355 -8.91 6.56 1.42
C SER A 355 -9.53 7.60 0.46
N VAL A 356 -9.01 8.81 0.47
CA VAL A 356 -9.47 9.84 -0.50
C VAL A 356 -9.18 9.40 -1.94
N SER A 357 -8.10 8.68 -2.16
CA SER A 357 -7.71 8.15 -3.47
C SER A 357 -8.72 7.12 -3.98
N GLU A 358 -9.17 6.21 -3.11
CA GLU A 358 -10.20 5.21 -3.42
C GLU A 358 -11.55 5.87 -3.71
N ALA A 359 -11.96 6.87 -2.90
CA ALA A 359 -13.19 7.61 -3.15
C ALA A 359 -13.19 8.30 -4.54
N TRP A 360 -12.06 8.89 -4.95
CA TRP A 360 -11.93 9.45 -6.29
C TRP A 360 -11.92 8.40 -7.40
N GLN A 361 -11.32 7.23 -7.15
CA GLN A 361 -11.34 6.12 -8.10
C GLN A 361 -12.76 5.63 -8.32
N GLU A 362 -13.53 5.41 -7.24
CA GLU A 362 -14.94 5.02 -7.32
C GLU A 362 -15.79 6.05 -8.08
N ALA A 363 -15.60 7.36 -7.78
CA ALA A 363 -16.31 8.42 -8.51
C ALA A 363 -15.97 8.40 -10.02
N SER A 364 -14.69 8.20 -10.36
CA SER A 364 -14.23 8.09 -11.74
C SER A 364 -14.80 6.88 -12.45
N ASP A 365 -14.85 5.71 -11.81
CA ASP A 365 -15.31 4.46 -12.40
C ASP A 365 -16.83 4.44 -12.57
N ALA A 366 -17.54 5.09 -11.64
CA ALA A 366 -18.98 5.27 -11.70
C ALA A 366 -19.44 6.39 -12.64
N ASP A 367 -18.50 7.17 -13.26
CA ASP A 367 -18.80 8.40 -14.01
C ASP A 367 -19.70 9.35 -13.18
N ALA A 368 -19.44 9.41 -11.86
CA ALA A 368 -20.20 10.21 -10.91
C ALA A 368 -19.64 11.63 -10.78
N ASP A 369 -20.52 12.61 -10.75
CA ASP A 369 -20.12 13.98 -10.46
C ASP A 369 -19.90 14.15 -8.95
N LEU A 370 -18.72 14.64 -8.57
CA LEU A 370 -18.40 15.00 -7.20
C LEU A 370 -19.15 16.30 -6.86
N ASP A 371 -19.90 16.29 -5.77
CA ASP A 371 -20.64 17.46 -5.28
C ASP A 371 -20.12 17.86 -3.88
N LEU A 372 -19.66 19.10 -3.74
CA LEU A 372 -19.36 19.65 -2.42
C LEU A 372 -20.67 20.12 -1.79
N ASN A 373 -21.16 19.36 -0.79
CA ASN A 373 -22.40 19.70 -0.14
C ASN A 373 -22.33 21.08 0.52
N TYR A 374 -23.18 22.00 0.07
CA TYR A 374 -23.16 23.40 0.52
C TYR A 374 -23.33 23.60 2.01
N ASP A 375 -24.13 22.75 2.67
CA ASP A 375 -24.41 22.86 4.10
C ASP A 375 -23.32 22.19 4.95
N ALA A 376 -22.74 21.08 4.45
CA ALA A 376 -21.73 20.30 5.15
C ALA A 376 -20.29 20.74 4.80
N LEU A 377 -20.04 21.23 3.61
CA LEU A 377 -18.71 21.47 3.00
C LEU A 377 -17.83 20.21 3.03
N ASN A 378 -18.48 19.06 2.83
CA ASN A 378 -17.82 17.79 2.60
C ASN A 378 -18.18 17.28 1.20
N PRO A 379 -17.23 16.75 0.44
CA PRO A 379 -17.48 16.14 -0.86
C PRO A 379 -18.27 14.84 -0.70
N HIS A 380 -19.17 14.60 -1.65
CA HIS A 380 -19.95 13.38 -1.71
C HIS A 380 -20.39 13.07 -3.14
N PHE A 381 -20.76 11.82 -3.37
CA PHE A 381 -21.41 11.34 -4.60
C PHE A 381 -22.22 10.09 -4.33
N GLU A 382 -23.04 9.74 -5.31
CA GLU A 382 -23.88 8.55 -5.24
C GLU A 382 -23.85 7.82 -6.58
N TYR A 383 -23.89 6.48 -6.55
CA TYR A 383 -24.00 5.67 -7.76
C TYR A 383 -24.80 4.39 -7.54
N ILE A 384 -25.13 3.69 -8.62
CA ILE A 384 -25.84 2.40 -8.58
C ILE A 384 -24.94 1.34 -9.22
N ASP A 385 -24.62 0.31 -8.45
CA ASP A 385 -24.08 -0.94 -8.97
C ASP A 385 -25.23 -1.75 -9.59
N GLU A 386 -25.36 -1.69 -10.94
CA GLU A 386 -26.42 -2.36 -11.67
C GLU A 386 -26.32 -3.90 -11.60
N ASP A 387 -25.10 -4.43 -11.47
CA ASP A 387 -24.84 -5.87 -11.43
C ASP A 387 -25.32 -6.48 -10.11
N LYS A 388 -25.11 -5.76 -9.01
CA LYS A 388 -25.54 -6.17 -7.67
C LYS A 388 -26.91 -5.60 -7.30
N ASN A 389 -27.46 -4.65 -8.06
CA ASN A 389 -28.67 -3.90 -7.78
C ASN A 389 -28.61 -3.23 -6.39
N GLN A 390 -27.51 -2.51 -6.15
CA GLN A 390 -27.22 -1.80 -4.90
C GLN A 390 -26.98 -0.31 -5.21
N ARG A 391 -27.28 0.55 -4.23
CA ARG A 391 -26.99 1.97 -4.28
C ARG A 391 -25.86 2.25 -3.32
N HIS A 392 -24.89 3.01 -3.77
CA HIS A 392 -23.74 3.46 -3.01
C HIS A 392 -23.90 4.96 -2.69
N VAL A 393 -23.54 5.34 -1.49
CA VAL A 393 -23.51 6.73 -1.02
C VAL A 393 -22.15 6.95 -0.38
N VAL A 394 -21.34 7.79 -1.00
CA VAL A 394 -19.97 8.06 -0.55
C VAL A 394 -19.88 9.47 0.01
N TRP A 395 -19.31 9.61 1.20
CA TRP A 395 -18.93 10.88 1.83
C TRP A 395 -17.49 10.78 2.31
N PHE A 396 -16.72 11.85 2.14
CA PHE A 396 -15.33 11.86 2.56
C PHE A 396 -14.83 13.26 2.91
N LEU A 397 -13.65 13.33 3.49
CA LEU A 397 -12.92 14.55 3.81
C LEU A 397 -11.64 14.59 2.99
N ASP A 398 -11.52 15.56 2.11
CA ASP A 398 -10.33 15.80 1.31
C ASP A 398 -9.53 17.02 1.80
N ALA A 399 -8.54 17.46 1.08
CA ALA A 399 -7.76 18.65 1.43
C ALA A 399 -8.56 19.96 1.36
N VAL A 400 -9.68 19.99 0.64
CA VAL A 400 -10.58 21.16 0.57
C VAL A 400 -11.35 21.30 1.87
N SER A 401 -12.03 20.24 2.29
CA SER A 401 -12.73 20.15 3.58
C SER A 401 -11.78 20.48 4.73
N LEU A 402 -10.60 19.87 4.72
CA LEU A 402 -9.61 20.04 5.77
C LEU A 402 -9.05 21.47 5.84
N LEU A 403 -8.87 22.16 4.69
CA LEU A 403 -8.48 23.58 4.70
C LEU A 403 -9.53 24.44 5.39
N ASP A 404 -10.79 24.19 5.14
CA ASP A 404 -11.90 24.95 5.71
C ASP A 404 -12.03 24.69 7.22
N GLU A 405 -11.88 23.44 7.66
CA GLU A 405 -11.82 23.06 9.08
C GLU A 405 -10.65 23.75 9.81
N MET A 406 -9.44 23.68 9.24
CA MET A 406 -8.26 24.32 9.82
C MET A 406 -8.41 25.85 9.90
N ARG A 407 -9.02 26.48 8.88
CA ARG A 407 -9.30 27.92 8.89
C ARG A 407 -10.29 28.30 9.97
N ALA A 408 -11.36 27.52 10.13
CA ALA A 408 -12.37 27.75 11.18
C ALA A 408 -11.78 27.55 12.58
N ALA A 409 -11.00 26.50 12.80
CA ALA A 409 -10.33 26.24 14.06
C ALA A 409 -9.34 27.38 14.43
N ARG A 410 -8.61 27.90 13.45
CA ARG A 410 -7.72 29.06 13.66
C ARG A 410 -8.46 30.33 14.03
N GLN A 411 -9.67 30.52 13.52
CA GLN A 411 -10.52 31.67 13.96
C GLN A 411 -10.91 31.56 15.44
N LEU A 412 -11.02 30.33 15.97
CA LEU A 412 -11.23 30.05 17.39
C LEU A 412 -9.93 30.12 18.24
N GLY A 413 -8.79 30.35 17.59
CA GLY A 413 -7.47 30.52 18.22
C GLY A 413 -6.68 29.23 18.38
N LEU A 414 -7.10 28.13 17.74
CA LEU A 414 -6.34 26.89 17.68
C LEU A 414 -5.27 26.98 16.60
N GLN A 415 -4.12 26.35 16.87
CA GLN A 415 -2.96 26.37 15.96
C GLN A 415 -2.37 24.98 15.75
N THR A 416 -2.75 24.01 16.59
CA THR A 416 -2.19 22.66 16.60
C THR A 416 -3.21 21.68 16.05
N PHE A 417 -2.77 20.90 15.06
CA PHE A 417 -3.60 19.94 14.35
C PHE A 417 -2.94 18.56 14.35
N ALA A 418 -3.77 17.53 14.29
CA ALA A 418 -3.35 16.14 14.07
C ALA A 418 -4.11 15.57 12.86
N LEU A 419 -3.39 14.94 11.95
CA LEU A 419 -3.96 14.29 10.78
C LEU A 419 -4.32 12.83 11.11
N TRP A 420 -5.55 12.46 10.92
CA TRP A 420 -6.02 11.08 10.86
C TRP A 420 -6.35 10.74 9.41
N ARG A 421 -5.54 9.95 8.69
CA ARG A 421 -4.23 9.41 9.04
C ARG A 421 -3.30 9.47 7.82
N LEU A 422 -2.00 9.22 8.03
CA LEU A 422 -1.04 9.08 6.94
C LEU A 422 -1.41 7.87 6.06
N GLY A 423 -1.28 8.04 4.76
CA GLY A 423 -1.56 7.02 3.74
C GLY A 423 -2.92 7.15 3.08
N GLU A 424 -3.92 7.66 3.78
CA GLU A 424 -5.29 7.85 3.24
C GLU A 424 -5.54 9.24 2.68
N GLU A 425 -4.65 10.18 2.96
CA GLU A 425 -4.87 11.60 2.70
C GLU A 425 -4.84 11.99 1.21
N ASP A 426 -5.63 13.00 0.87
CA ASP A 426 -5.44 13.80 -0.34
C ASP A 426 -4.03 14.41 -0.34
N SER A 427 -3.19 14.00 -1.25
CA SER A 427 -1.79 14.42 -1.32
C SER A 427 -1.60 15.94 -1.48
N SER A 428 -2.61 16.69 -1.95
CA SER A 428 -2.57 18.16 -2.02
C SER A 428 -2.62 18.83 -0.65
N LEU A 429 -3.06 18.10 0.40
CA LEU A 429 -3.02 18.53 1.80
C LEU A 429 -1.63 19.05 2.19
N TRP A 430 -0.57 18.39 1.78
CA TRP A 430 0.80 18.73 2.18
C TRP A 430 1.25 20.09 1.67
N SER A 431 0.61 20.62 0.64
CA SER A 431 0.84 21.98 0.16
C SER A 431 0.28 23.06 1.10
N ILE A 432 -0.75 22.72 1.88
CA ILE A 432 -1.46 23.64 2.77
C ILE A 432 -1.19 23.39 4.26
N TRP A 433 -0.70 22.19 4.64
CA TRP A 433 -0.53 21.73 6.01
C TRP A 433 0.24 22.70 6.90
N ASP A 434 1.32 23.29 6.40
CA ASP A 434 2.14 24.28 7.09
C ASP A 434 1.51 25.67 7.15
N ARG A 435 0.61 25.99 6.21
CA ARG A 435 0.22 27.37 5.93
C ARG A 435 -1.24 27.53 5.49
N PRO A 436 -2.19 26.97 6.23
CA PRO A 436 -3.61 26.97 5.80
C PRO A 436 -4.20 28.38 5.70
N SER A 437 -3.58 29.40 6.33
CA SER A 437 -3.98 30.80 6.21
C SER A 437 -3.31 31.55 5.05
N ASN A 438 -2.46 30.89 4.24
CA ASN A 438 -1.85 31.51 3.09
C ASN A 438 -2.90 31.67 1.96
N PRO A 439 -3.07 32.85 1.36
CA PRO A 439 -3.96 33.02 0.21
C PRO A 439 -3.58 32.15 -1.01
N ASP A 440 -2.29 31.83 -1.18
CA ASP A 440 -1.80 31.00 -2.29
C ASP A 440 -2.18 29.51 -2.14
N SER A 441 -2.57 29.07 -0.95
CA SER A 441 -3.00 27.69 -0.68
C SER A 441 -4.13 27.21 -1.60
N LEU A 442 -5.00 28.11 -2.05
CA LEU A 442 -6.07 27.79 -3.00
C LEU A 442 -5.55 27.35 -4.37
N GLN A 443 -4.42 27.90 -4.82
CA GLN A 443 -3.82 27.47 -6.09
C GLN A 443 -3.11 26.13 -5.95
N ASP A 444 -2.53 25.89 -4.78
CA ASP A 444 -1.82 24.66 -4.50
C ASP A 444 -2.77 23.44 -4.47
N LEU A 445 -4.06 23.64 -4.10
CA LEU A 445 -5.09 22.61 -4.14
C LEU A 445 -5.55 22.20 -5.55
N ASN A 446 -5.27 23.01 -6.57
CA ASN A 446 -5.73 22.72 -7.94
C ASN A 446 -4.99 21.54 -8.59
N SER A 447 -3.89 21.09 -8.03
CA SER A 447 -3.05 20.03 -8.57
C SER A 447 -3.00 18.88 -7.57
N VAL A 448 -3.67 17.81 -7.90
CA VAL A 448 -3.84 16.66 -7.02
C VAL A 448 -2.95 15.51 -7.52
N ARG A 449 -2.00 15.07 -6.69
CA ARG A 449 -1.22 13.88 -6.99
C ARG A 449 -2.03 12.64 -6.58
N PRO A 450 -1.85 11.49 -7.24
CA PRO A 450 -2.39 10.22 -6.75
C PRO A 450 -1.92 9.94 -5.32
N GLY A 451 -2.71 9.21 -4.56
CA GLY A 451 -2.28 8.62 -3.29
C GLY A 451 -1.21 7.56 -3.47
N HIS A 452 -0.82 6.95 -2.36
CA HIS A 452 0.17 5.87 -2.36
C HIS A 452 -0.44 4.50 -2.65
N ASP A 453 -1.75 4.36 -2.51
CA ASP A 453 -2.49 3.12 -2.77
C ASP A 453 -2.40 2.71 -4.24
N LEU A 454 -2.65 1.44 -4.49
CA LEU A 454 -2.69 0.88 -5.83
C LEU A 454 -4.09 0.39 -6.15
N ASP A 455 -4.43 0.44 -7.44
CA ASP A 455 -5.62 -0.20 -7.98
C ASP A 455 -5.24 -1.58 -8.50
N THR A 456 -5.89 -2.64 -8.00
CA THR A 456 -5.58 -4.03 -8.35
C THR A 456 -6.79 -4.71 -8.95
N GLU A 457 -6.65 -5.19 -10.17
CA GLU A 457 -7.69 -5.87 -10.93
C GLU A 457 -7.35 -7.34 -11.19
N GLY A 458 -8.34 -8.19 -11.32
CA GLY A 458 -8.17 -9.58 -11.74
C GLY A 458 -7.94 -10.57 -10.60
N GLU A 459 -7.49 -11.79 -10.93
CA GLU A 459 -7.26 -12.88 -9.97
C GLU A 459 -6.02 -13.69 -10.36
N GLY A 460 -5.09 -13.89 -9.42
CA GLY A 460 -3.90 -14.72 -9.62
C GLY A 460 -2.62 -14.08 -9.12
N ASP A 461 -1.51 -14.77 -9.39
CA ASP A 461 -0.19 -14.43 -8.87
C ASP A 461 0.76 -13.83 -9.92
N ILE A 462 0.28 -13.62 -11.14
CA ILE A 462 1.11 -13.06 -12.21
C ILE A 462 0.71 -11.61 -12.39
N LEU A 463 1.64 -10.72 -12.12
CA LEU A 463 1.38 -9.30 -11.99
C LEU A 463 1.79 -8.55 -13.25
N ARG A 464 0.98 -7.58 -13.65
CA ARG A 464 1.28 -6.68 -14.75
C ARG A 464 0.78 -5.28 -14.45
N VAL A 465 1.68 -4.32 -14.36
CA VAL A 465 1.29 -2.91 -14.30
C VAL A 465 0.73 -2.50 -15.65
N VAL A 466 -0.54 -2.16 -15.70
CA VAL A 466 -1.29 -1.82 -16.92
C VAL A 466 -1.56 -0.33 -17.06
N ALA A 467 -1.60 0.41 -15.95
CA ALA A 467 -1.70 1.86 -15.97
C ALA A 467 -0.62 2.49 -15.09
N LEU A 468 -0.18 3.68 -15.48
CA LEU A 468 0.77 4.51 -14.73
C LEU A 468 0.02 5.65 -14.02
N PRO A 469 0.55 6.18 -12.91
CA PRO A 469 -0.07 7.28 -12.20
C PRO A 469 -0.35 8.48 -13.11
N GLN A 470 -1.51 9.08 -12.92
CA GLN A 470 -1.95 10.30 -13.59
C GLN A 470 -2.28 11.36 -12.56
N GLN A 471 -1.70 12.55 -12.72
CA GLN A 471 -2.03 13.68 -11.88
C GLN A 471 -3.45 14.17 -12.16
N GLY A 472 -4.20 14.39 -11.08
CA GLY A 472 -5.51 14.99 -11.10
C GLY A 472 -5.47 16.52 -11.19
N LYS A 473 -6.62 17.07 -11.52
CA LYS A 473 -6.82 18.52 -11.59
C LYS A 473 -8.17 18.89 -11.01
N ARG A 474 -8.15 19.83 -10.07
CA ARG A 474 -9.31 20.35 -9.37
C ARG A 474 -9.46 21.84 -9.58
N SER A 475 -10.68 22.35 -9.53
CA SER A 475 -10.98 23.76 -9.44
C SER A 475 -11.89 24.02 -8.24
N VAL A 476 -11.62 25.11 -7.50
CA VAL A 476 -12.37 25.47 -6.29
C VAL A 476 -12.96 26.87 -6.39
N THR A 477 -14.13 27.04 -5.81
CA THR A 477 -14.81 28.34 -5.68
C THR A 477 -14.87 28.75 -4.21
N VAL A 478 -14.49 29.99 -3.92
CA VAL A 478 -14.46 30.51 -2.55
C VAL A 478 -15.64 31.43 -2.27
N ASP A 479 -16.04 31.52 -1.01
CA ASP A 479 -17.00 32.51 -0.53
C ASP A 479 -16.48 33.95 -0.80
N THR A 480 -17.21 34.70 -1.61
CA THR A 480 -16.88 36.10 -1.99
C THR A 480 -17.36 37.10 -0.96
N ASP A 481 -18.26 36.75 -0.05
CA ASP A 481 -18.84 37.65 0.94
C ASP A 481 -17.89 37.85 2.14
N GLU A 482 -16.94 36.93 2.40
CA GLU A 482 -15.89 37.12 3.40
C GLU A 482 -14.73 37.99 2.81
N PRO A 483 -14.50 39.18 3.37
CA PRO A 483 -13.48 40.10 2.84
C PRO A 483 -12.03 39.68 3.17
N ASP A 484 -11.79 38.92 4.25
CA ASP A 484 -10.45 38.47 4.63
C ASP A 484 -10.11 37.15 3.91
N PRO A 485 -9.16 37.15 2.95
CA PRO A 485 -8.85 35.97 2.17
C PRO A 485 -8.37 34.77 3.01
N ARG A 486 -7.89 35.02 4.25
CA ARG A 486 -7.44 33.98 5.18
C ARG A 486 -8.58 33.25 5.88
N LYS A 487 -9.79 33.77 5.77
CA LYS A 487 -11.01 33.25 6.41
C LYS A 487 -12.03 32.72 5.41
N LYS A 488 -11.77 32.95 4.11
CA LYS A 488 -12.67 32.48 3.05
C LYS A 488 -12.75 30.97 3.10
N LEU A 489 -13.97 30.45 3.13
CA LEU A 489 -14.26 29.04 2.95
C LEU A 489 -14.37 28.70 1.46
N ILE A 490 -14.07 27.47 1.12
CA ILE A 490 -14.37 26.92 -0.19
C ILE A 490 -15.82 26.43 -0.16
N ILE A 491 -16.62 26.88 -1.11
CA ILE A 491 -18.06 26.60 -1.14
C ILE A 491 -18.47 25.76 -2.34
N ASP A 492 -17.52 25.46 -3.21
CA ASP A 492 -17.74 24.60 -4.36
C ASP A 492 -16.41 24.03 -4.86
N GLU A 493 -16.44 22.77 -5.27
CA GLU A 493 -15.32 22.01 -5.78
C GLU A 493 -15.74 21.22 -7.01
N HIS A 494 -14.85 21.16 -7.99
CA HIS A 494 -15.05 20.35 -9.19
C HIS A 494 -13.75 19.66 -9.58
N MET A 495 -13.81 18.34 -9.79
CA MET A 495 -12.69 17.56 -10.31
C MET A 495 -12.70 17.58 -11.85
N ASP A 496 -11.85 18.43 -12.44
CA ASP A 496 -11.66 18.48 -13.89
C ASP A 496 -11.04 17.18 -14.44
N VAL A 497 -10.17 16.56 -13.66
CA VAL A 497 -9.49 15.29 -13.95
C VAL A 497 -9.25 14.56 -12.62
N TYR A 498 -9.78 13.36 -12.48
CA TYR A 498 -9.47 12.52 -11.31
C TYR A 498 -8.02 12.05 -11.34
N PRO A 499 -7.29 12.08 -10.20
CA PRO A 499 -6.00 11.43 -10.11
C PRO A 499 -6.18 9.91 -10.26
N ARG A 500 -5.18 9.25 -10.80
CA ARG A 500 -5.13 7.79 -10.88
C ARG A 500 -3.81 7.31 -10.32
N THR A 501 -3.85 6.24 -9.59
CA THR A 501 -2.67 5.52 -9.11
C THR A 501 -2.18 4.49 -10.15
N TYR A 502 -1.23 3.63 -9.79
CA TYR A 502 -0.89 2.49 -10.62
C TYR A 502 -2.04 1.50 -10.62
N THR A 503 -2.36 0.92 -11.79
CA THR A 503 -3.25 -0.22 -11.89
C THR A 503 -2.45 -1.48 -12.18
N ILE A 504 -2.62 -2.51 -11.35
CA ILE A 504 -1.99 -3.82 -11.48
C ILE A 504 -3.05 -4.84 -11.88
N ASP A 505 -2.85 -5.46 -13.05
CA ASP A 505 -3.66 -6.58 -13.52
C ASP A 505 -3.04 -7.89 -13.01
N GLN A 506 -3.80 -8.66 -12.26
CA GLN A 506 -3.47 -9.99 -11.74
C GLN A 506 -4.12 -11.06 -12.59
N TYR A 507 -3.37 -12.10 -12.94
CA TYR A 507 -3.90 -13.23 -13.72
C TYR A 507 -3.17 -14.53 -13.38
N GLY A 508 -3.65 -15.64 -13.94
CA GLY A 508 -3.05 -16.96 -13.75
C GLY A 508 -3.69 -17.80 -12.66
N TYR A 509 -4.77 -17.35 -12.03
CA TYR A 509 -5.54 -18.18 -11.12
C TYR A 509 -6.12 -19.40 -11.82
N ASN A 510 -5.98 -20.58 -11.24
CA ASN A 510 -6.61 -21.81 -11.68
C ASN A 510 -7.14 -22.61 -10.46
N PRO A 511 -8.44 -22.89 -10.37
CA PRO A 511 -9.03 -23.55 -9.21
C PRO A 511 -8.60 -25.03 -9.03
N LYS A 512 -7.85 -25.61 -9.97
CA LYS A 512 -7.42 -27.03 -9.95
C LYS A 512 -5.93 -27.24 -10.14
N GLU A 513 -5.22 -26.25 -10.62
CA GLU A 513 -3.78 -26.32 -10.90
C GLU A 513 -3.02 -25.38 -9.97
N LEU A 514 -1.97 -25.89 -9.34
CA LEU A 514 -1.12 -25.13 -8.44
C LEU A 514 0.33 -25.29 -8.88
N ALA A 515 1.11 -24.22 -8.74
CA ALA A 515 2.56 -24.25 -8.91
C ALA A 515 3.26 -24.13 -7.55
N ILE A 516 4.43 -24.76 -7.41
CA ILE A 516 5.30 -24.57 -6.25
C ILE A 516 6.51 -23.79 -6.69
N SER A 517 6.77 -22.69 -6.04
CA SER A 517 7.97 -21.86 -6.23
C SER A 517 8.89 -21.94 -5.01
N PHE A 518 10.19 -21.70 -5.23
CA PHE A 518 11.24 -21.72 -4.21
C PHE A 518 12.11 -20.48 -4.39
N ASP A 519 12.29 -19.71 -3.32
CA ASP A 519 13.02 -18.48 -3.30
C ASP A 519 14.34 -18.60 -2.53
N ASP A 520 15.24 -17.62 -2.68
CA ASP A 520 16.51 -17.45 -1.96
C ASP A 520 17.62 -18.44 -2.34
N GLY A 521 17.36 -19.38 -3.23
CA GLY A 521 18.39 -20.34 -3.65
C GLY A 521 19.27 -19.85 -4.82
N PRO A 522 20.19 -20.72 -5.30
CA PRO A 522 20.39 -22.11 -4.87
C PRO A 522 21.35 -22.25 -3.69
N ASP A 523 20.96 -22.97 -2.68
CA ASP A 523 21.82 -23.36 -1.56
C ASP A 523 22.49 -24.72 -1.78
N ALA A 524 23.78 -24.87 -1.40
CA ALA A 524 24.53 -26.10 -1.59
C ALA A 524 23.97 -27.30 -0.80
N LYS A 525 23.28 -27.07 0.31
CA LYS A 525 22.78 -28.10 1.24
C LYS A 525 21.30 -28.40 1.01
N TRP A 526 20.47 -27.36 0.80
CA TRP A 526 19.03 -27.48 0.82
C TRP A 526 18.43 -27.72 -0.56
N THR A 527 18.82 -26.96 -1.55
CA THR A 527 18.32 -27.10 -2.94
C THR A 527 18.48 -28.52 -3.49
N PRO A 528 19.63 -29.22 -3.31
CA PRO A 528 19.76 -30.58 -3.81
C PRO A 528 18.76 -31.57 -3.18
N LYS A 529 18.40 -31.41 -1.91
CA LYS A 529 17.43 -32.28 -1.23
C LYS A 529 16.01 -32.04 -1.74
N ILE A 530 15.66 -30.77 -1.97
CA ILE A 530 14.39 -30.37 -2.58
C ILE A 530 14.26 -30.95 -3.98
N LEU A 531 15.29 -30.85 -4.82
CA LEU A 531 15.32 -31.44 -6.17
C LEU A 531 15.14 -32.96 -6.13
N ASP A 532 15.75 -33.66 -5.15
CA ASP A 532 15.57 -35.10 -4.97
C ASP A 532 14.11 -35.46 -4.62
N ILE A 533 13.43 -34.62 -3.82
CA ILE A 533 12.01 -34.81 -3.47
C ILE A 533 11.14 -34.56 -4.69
N LEU A 534 11.32 -33.45 -5.38
CA LEU A 534 10.55 -33.10 -6.59
C LEU A 534 10.69 -34.21 -7.66
N LYS A 535 11.89 -34.72 -7.84
CA LYS A 535 12.14 -35.86 -8.75
C LYS A 535 11.38 -37.12 -8.34
N ARG A 536 11.45 -37.51 -7.07
CA ARG A 536 10.71 -38.68 -6.55
C ARG A 536 9.19 -38.53 -6.68
N LYS A 537 8.70 -37.32 -6.46
CA LYS A 537 7.27 -36.98 -6.55
C LYS A 537 6.80 -36.69 -7.98
N ASN A 538 7.70 -36.65 -8.95
CA ASN A 538 7.44 -36.24 -10.35
C ASN A 538 6.69 -34.90 -10.41
N VAL A 539 7.27 -33.87 -9.79
CA VAL A 539 6.78 -32.49 -9.78
C VAL A 539 7.87 -31.58 -10.35
N LYS A 540 7.47 -30.56 -11.12
CA LYS A 540 8.36 -29.47 -11.54
C LYS A 540 8.05 -28.25 -10.71
N GLY A 541 9.08 -27.63 -10.15
CA GLY A 541 8.98 -26.36 -9.43
C GLY A 541 9.61 -25.23 -10.22
N THR A 542 9.38 -24.01 -9.75
CA THR A 542 9.98 -22.77 -10.27
C THR A 542 10.89 -22.20 -9.19
N PHE A 543 12.13 -21.89 -9.53
CA PHE A 543 13.15 -21.41 -8.58
C PHE A 543 13.47 -19.95 -8.87
N MET A 544 13.18 -19.05 -7.95
CA MET A 544 13.54 -17.65 -7.99
C MET A 544 14.92 -17.49 -7.37
N VAL A 545 15.88 -17.21 -8.20
CA VAL A 545 17.31 -17.42 -7.89
C VAL A 545 18.00 -16.12 -7.56
N ILE A 546 18.66 -16.05 -6.39
CA ILE A 546 19.60 -15.00 -6.04
C ILE A 546 20.91 -15.18 -6.82
N GLY A 547 21.32 -14.13 -7.52
CA GLY A 547 22.48 -14.18 -8.42
C GLY A 547 23.80 -14.49 -7.71
N SER A 548 24.06 -13.91 -6.53
CA SER A 548 25.25 -14.17 -5.71
C SER A 548 25.35 -15.65 -5.34
N ASP A 549 24.26 -16.24 -4.86
CA ASP A 549 24.22 -17.62 -4.41
C ASP A 549 24.35 -18.61 -5.57
N ALA A 550 23.75 -18.25 -6.70
CA ALA A 550 23.93 -19.00 -7.94
C ALA A 550 25.40 -18.94 -8.50
N ALA A 551 26.08 -17.82 -8.29
CA ALA A 551 27.49 -17.69 -8.68
C ALA A 551 28.39 -18.57 -7.81
N GLU A 552 28.06 -18.76 -6.55
CA GLU A 552 28.77 -19.69 -5.64
C GLU A 552 28.38 -21.15 -5.89
N ASN A 553 27.14 -21.42 -6.30
CA ASN A 553 26.54 -22.75 -6.44
C ASN A 553 26.18 -23.12 -7.89
N VAL A 554 27.05 -22.78 -8.87
CA VAL A 554 26.78 -22.99 -10.30
C VAL A 554 26.36 -24.42 -10.65
N SER A 555 26.93 -25.44 -9.98
CA SER A 555 26.58 -26.84 -10.25
C SER A 555 25.15 -27.18 -9.85
N VAL A 556 24.66 -26.55 -8.78
CA VAL A 556 23.26 -26.71 -8.28
C VAL A 556 22.34 -25.98 -9.25
N LEU A 557 22.64 -24.73 -9.64
CA LEU A 557 21.89 -23.98 -10.64
C LEU A 557 21.74 -24.76 -11.96
N GLN A 558 22.84 -25.36 -12.46
CA GLN A 558 22.81 -26.23 -13.64
C GLN A 558 22.00 -27.50 -13.43
N ARG A 559 21.92 -28.03 -12.21
CA ARG A 559 21.08 -29.17 -11.87
C ARG A 559 19.60 -28.82 -11.94
N ILE A 560 19.19 -27.67 -11.37
CA ILE A 560 17.81 -27.15 -11.46
C ILE A 560 17.38 -27.13 -12.95
N TYR A 561 18.17 -26.50 -13.79
CA TYR A 561 17.88 -26.38 -15.22
C TYR A 561 17.82 -27.73 -15.94
N ARG A 562 18.83 -28.61 -15.74
CA ARG A 562 18.90 -29.93 -16.41
C ARG A 562 17.79 -30.87 -15.99
N GLU A 563 17.27 -30.75 -14.77
CA GLU A 563 16.14 -31.55 -14.30
C GLU A 563 14.79 -30.98 -14.79
N GLY A 564 14.81 -29.90 -15.56
CA GLY A 564 13.63 -29.31 -16.25
C GLY A 564 12.73 -28.53 -15.31
N HIS A 565 13.30 -27.89 -14.30
CA HIS A 565 12.63 -26.90 -13.48
C HIS A 565 12.73 -25.52 -14.12
N GLU A 566 11.82 -24.62 -13.78
CA GLU A 566 11.85 -23.24 -14.22
C GLU A 566 12.74 -22.41 -13.31
N ILE A 567 13.31 -21.33 -13.86
CA ILE A 567 14.20 -20.42 -13.14
C ILE A 567 13.70 -19.00 -13.37
N GLY A 568 13.65 -18.22 -12.31
CA GLY A 568 13.39 -16.78 -12.30
C GLY A 568 14.54 -16.00 -11.68
N ASN A 569 14.51 -14.70 -11.85
CA ASN A 569 15.46 -13.75 -11.31
C ASN A 569 14.91 -13.21 -9.98
N HIS A 570 15.69 -13.34 -8.91
CA HIS A 570 15.38 -12.83 -7.58
C HIS A 570 16.43 -11.81 -7.11
N THR A 571 16.86 -10.93 -8.03
CA THR A 571 17.95 -9.97 -7.85
C THR A 571 19.34 -10.62 -7.71
N TRP A 572 20.39 -9.84 -7.46
CA TRP A 572 21.75 -10.32 -7.23
C TRP A 572 22.07 -10.51 -5.75
N THR A 573 21.68 -9.55 -4.89
CA THR A 573 21.99 -9.53 -3.45
C THR A 573 20.75 -9.50 -2.54
N HIS A 574 19.55 -9.69 -3.08
CA HIS A 574 18.29 -9.69 -2.36
C HIS A 574 17.99 -8.37 -1.62
N PRO A 575 18.10 -7.19 -2.27
CA PRO A 575 17.71 -5.93 -1.64
C PRO A 575 16.21 -5.72 -1.72
N ASP A 576 15.67 -4.92 -0.80
CA ASP A 576 14.37 -4.31 -1.00
C ASP A 576 14.43 -3.35 -2.20
N ILE A 577 13.64 -3.64 -3.24
CA ILE A 577 13.71 -2.90 -4.51
C ILE A 577 13.07 -1.51 -4.43
N SER A 578 12.21 -1.24 -3.45
CA SER A 578 11.62 0.07 -3.19
C SER A 578 12.61 1.03 -2.51
N GLU A 579 13.62 0.47 -1.81
CA GLU A 579 14.60 1.25 -1.02
C GLU A 579 15.91 1.53 -1.79
N ILE A 580 16.06 1.02 -3.02
CA ILE A 580 17.25 1.21 -3.81
C ILE A 580 17.02 2.09 -5.04
N SER A 581 18.09 2.71 -5.54
CA SER A 581 17.98 3.53 -6.76
C SER A 581 17.71 2.67 -8.01
N ALA A 582 17.05 3.25 -9.01
CA ALA A 582 16.79 2.57 -10.29
C ALA A 582 18.07 2.04 -10.97
N GLN A 583 19.22 2.74 -10.81
CA GLN A 583 20.51 2.26 -11.33
C GLN A 583 21.02 1.04 -10.57
N HIS A 584 20.82 0.99 -9.25
CA HIS A 584 21.17 -0.16 -8.43
C HIS A 584 20.32 -1.36 -8.82
N LEU A 585 19.01 -1.18 -8.91
CA LEU A 585 18.08 -2.21 -9.37
C LEU A 585 18.47 -2.77 -10.76
N ASP A 586 18.80 -1.90 -11.70
CA ASP A 586 19.24 -2.30 -13.03
C ASP A 586 20.49 -3.22 -12.98
N LEU A 587 21.42 -2.96 -12.08
CA LEU A 587 22.60 -3.83 -11.86
C LEU A 587 22.20 -5.17 -11.23
N GLU A 588 21.35 -5.17 -10.20
CA GLU A 588 20.84 -6.36 -9.51
C GLU A 588 20.21 -7.34 -10.52
N VAL A 589 19.29 -6.84 -11.35
CA VAL A 589 18.59 -7.64 -12.35
C VAL A 589 19.50 -8.12 -13.46
N LYS A 590 20.35 -7.24 -14.01
CA LYS A 590 21.20 -7.56 -15.17
C LYS A 590 22.36 -8.48 -14.83
N LEU A 591 22.96 -8.36 -13.63
CA LEU A 591 24.02 -9.27 -13.20
C LEU A 591 23.51 -10.71 -13.11
N THR A 592 22.36 -10.91 -12.49
CA THR A 592 21.70 -12.21 -12.38
C THR A 592 21.33 -12.77 -13.76
N GLY A 593 20.73 -11.96 -14.62
CA GLY A 593 20.41 -12.35 -16.00
C GLY A 593 21.65 -12.74 -16.81
N ARG A 594 22.79 -12.02 -16.66
CA ARG A 594 24.07 -12.38 -17.31
C ARG A 594 24.65 -13.69 -16.78
N LEU A 595 24.47 -13.97 -15.49
CA LEU A 595 24.89 -15.26 -14.92
C LEU A 595 24.12 -16.39 -15.59
N PHE A 596 22.78 -16.31 -15.69
CA PHE A 596 21.99 -17.33 -16.40
C PHE A 596 22.40 -17.49 -17.83
N ALA A 597 22.55 -16.40 -18.55
CA ALA A 597 23.02 -16.43 -19.94
C ALA A 597 24.38 -17.16 -20.11
N SER A 598 25.33 -16.89 -19.20
CA SER A 598 26.68 -17.47 -19.27
C SER A 598 26.74 -18.93 -18.81
N LYS A 599 25.95 -19.33 -17.80
CA LYS A 599 26.05 -20.66 -17.17
C LYS A 599 25.04 -21.66 -17.70
N LEU A 600 23.87 -21.19 -18.18
CA LEU A 600 22.79 -22.02 -18.68
C LEU A 600 22.55 -21.85 -20.19
N GLY A 601 22.92 -20.73 -20.76
CA GLY A 601 22.66 -20.40 -22.17
C GLY A 601 21.20 -20.11 -22.49
N VAL A 602 20.43 -19.69 -21.51
CA VAL A 602 19.03 -19.26 -21.61
C VAL A 602 18.84 -17.88 -20.99
N GLN A 603 17.69 -17.27 -21.28
CA GLN A 603 17.25 -16.03 -20.67
C GLN A 603 15.93 -16.28 -19.93
N PRO A 604 15.97 -16.60 -18.63
CA PRO A 604 14.76 -16.63 -17.83
C PRO A 604 14.04 -15.28 -17.87
N LEU A 605 12.72 -15.30 -18.04
CA LEU A 605 11.87 -14.12 -18.16
C LEU A 605 11.00 -13.89 -16.94
N TYR A 606 11.18 -14.66 -15.87
CA TYR A 606 10.52 -14.44 -14.60
C TYR A 606 11.36 -13.54 -13.70
N PHE A 607 10.66 -12.69 -12.99
CA PHE A 607 11.22 -11.91 -11.90
C PHE A 607 10.24 -11.96 -10.72
N ARG A 608 10.75 -12.20 -9.53
CA ARG A 608 10.03 -12.00 -8.27
C ARG A 608 10.79 -10.95 -7.47
N PRO A 609 10.12 -9.88 -7.01
CA PRO A 609 10.72 -8.95 -6.06
C PRO A 609 11.06 -9.65 -4.75
N PRO A 610 12.13 -9.25 -4.06
CA PRO A 610 12.37 -9.66 -2.67
C PRO A 610 11.38 -9.05 -1.68
N TYR A 611 11.23 -9.70 -0.53
CA TYR A 611 10.40 -9.30 0.61
C TYR A 611 8.90 -9.18 0.27
N ASP A 612 8.13 -8.40 1.03
CA ASP A 612 6.67 -8.30 0.94
C ASP A 612 6.14 -7.95 -0.47
N ILE A 613 6.96 -7.35 -1.33
CA ILE A 613 6.61 -7.07 -2.73
C ILE A 613 6.46 -8.35 -3.56
N ASP A 614 6.87 -9.50 -3.03
CA ASP A 614 6.73 -10.80 -3.72
C ASP A 614 5.29 -11.32 -3.73
N GLU A 615 4.46 -10.94 -2.76
CA GLU A 615 3.03 -11.22 -2.80
C GLU A 615 2.37 -10.33 -3.85
N GLU A 616 2.38 -9.03 -3.64
CA GLU A 616 2.02 -7.97 -4.58
C GLU A 616 2.58 -6.63 -4.08
N PRO A 617 2.84 -5.65 -4.95
CA PRO A 617 3.12 -4.30 -4.49
C PRO A 617 1.87 -3.70 -3.82
N ASP A 618 2.05 -3.05 -2.68
CA ASP A 618 0.98 -2.37 -1.93
C ASP A 618 0.98 -0.85 -2.18
N THR A 619 2.12 -0.30 -2.64
CA THR A 619 2.30 1.14 -2.76
C THR A 619 2.98 1.55 -4.06
N ASP A 620 2.84 2.81 -4.41
CA ASP A 620 3.41 3.40 -5.63
C ASP A 620 4.94 3.31 -5.67
N ASP A 621 5.64 3.41 -4.54
CA ASP A 621 7.09 3.27 -4.45
C ASP A 621 7.54 1.80 -4.61
N GLN A 622 6.69 0.83 -4.29
CA GLN A 622 6.89 -0.58 -4.60
C GLN A 622 6.56 -0.90 -6.07
N ALA A 623 5.51 -0.31 -6.63
CA ALA A 623 5.10 -0.53 -8.03
C ALA A 623 6.06 0.11 -9.05
N ALA A 624 6.63 1.27 -8.74
CA ALA A 624 7.51 2.00 -9.65
C ALA A 624 8.74 1.19 -10.13
N PRO A 625 9.50 0.47 -9.27
CA PRO A 625 10.58 -0.40 -9.72
C PRO A 625 10.08 -1.58 -10.56
N VAL A 626 8.90 -2.15 -10.27
CA VAL A 626 8.29 -3.25 -11.03
C VAL A 626 8.04 -2.85 -12.49
N VAL A 627 7.60 -1.62 -12.73
CA VAL A 627 7.42 -1.08 -14.10
C VAL A 627 8.73 -1.15 -14.91
N ASN A 628 9.85 -0.81 -14.29
CA ASN A 628 11.15 -0.84 -14.98
C ASN A 628 11.55 -2.27 -15.35
N ILE A 629 11.34 -3.22 -14.45
CA ILE A 629 11.64 -4.64 -14.65
C ILE A 629 10.73 -5.21 -15.76
N GLN A 630 9.44 -4.86 -15.75
CA GLN A 630 8.51 -5.26 -16.79
C GLN A 630 8.89 -4.70 -18.18
N ARG A 631 9.40 -3.45 -18.25
CA ARG A 631 9.92 -2.85 -19.49
C ARG A 631 11.17 -3.57 -20.04
N ASP A 632 11.97 -4.15 -19.16
CA ASP A 632 13.11 -4.99 -19.55
C ASP A 632 12.70 -6.38 -20.06
N GLY A 633 11.39 -6.67 -20.09
CA GLY A 633 10.81 -7.89 -20.68
C GLY A 633 10.59 -9.03 -19.68
N TYR A 634 10.70 -8.77 -18.40
CA TYR A 634 10.35 -9.75 -17.37
C TYR A 634 8.85 -9.82 -17.13
N THR A 635 8.38 -11.02 -16.78
CA THR A 635 7.04 -11.28 -16.21
C THR A 635 7.21 -11.31 -14.70
N ILE A 636 6.42 -10.51 -14.00
CA ILE A 636 6.47 -10.45 -12.54
C ILE A 636 5.64 -11.61 -12.00
N ILE A 637 6.23 -12.35 -11.08
CA ILE A 637 5.61 -13.53 -10.45
C ILE A 637 5.47 -13.23 -8.97
N GLY A 638 4.23 -13.06 -8.54
CA GLY A 638 3.89 -12.96 -7.13
C GLY A 638 3.61 -14.32 -6.48
N ASN A 639 2.99 -14.28 -5.32
CA ASN A 639 2.46 -15.45 -4.63
C ASN A 639 1.29 -15.03 -3.72
N LYS A 640 0.25 -15.83 -3.66
CA LYS A 640 -0.91 -15.63 -2.76
C LYS A 640 -1.01 -16.74 -1.72
N ILE A 641 -0.10 -17.71 -1.76
CA ILE A 641 -0.11 -18.87 -0.86
C ILE A 641 1.26 -18.97 -0.23
N ASP A 642 1.46 -18.36 0.93
CA ASP A 642 2.70 -18.49 1.69
C ASP A 642 2.63 -19.65 2.67
N THR A 643 3.66 -20.47 2.68
CA THR A 643 3.82 -21.59 3.62
C THR A 643 4.39 -21.15 4.97
N ASP A 644 4.97 -19.96 5.04
CA ASP A 644 5.70 -19.44 6.20
C ASP A 644 6.82 -20.41 6.67
N ASP A 645 7.44 -21.12 5.72
CA ASP A 645 8.50 -22.11 5.98
C ASP A 645 9.85 -21.46 6.33
N TRP A 646 9.96 -20.17 6.06
CA TRP A 646 11.11 -19.35 6.40
C TRP A 646 11.16 -18.97 7.88
N ASN A 647 10.00 -18.94 8.56
CA ASN A 647 9.89 -18.52 9.96
C ASN A 647 10.35 -19.65 10.90
N GLU A 648 11.40 -19.38 11.66
CA GLU A 648 11.94 -20.33 12.63
C GLU A 648 11.31 -20.23 14.04
N ASN A 649 10.42 -19.23 14.28
CA ASN A 649 9.88 -18.93 15.61
C ASN A 649 8.41 -18.47 15.62
N PRO A 650 7.46 -19.37 15.94
CA PRO A 650 7.64 -20.82 16.15
C PRO A 650 7.76 -21.57 14.83
N ARG A 651 8.70 -22.46 14.75
CA ARG A 651 8.87 -23.30 13.57
C ARG A 651 7.67 -24.21 13.38
N LYS A 652 6.99 -24.10 12.24
CA LYS A 652 5.87 -24.96 11.88
C LYS A 652 6.33 -26.40 11.61
N THR A 653 5.51 -27.36 12.01
CA THR A 653 5.70 -28.77 11.62
C THR A 653 5.30 -28.99 10.15
N PRO A 654 5.76 -30.07 9.49
CA PRO A 654 5.35 -30.39 8.13
C PRO A 654 3.84 -30.48 7.93
N GLN A 655 3.13 -30.97 8.94
CA GLN A 655 1.67 -31.08 8.92
C GLN A 655 0.98 -29.70 9.06
N GLU A 656 1.51 -28.84 9.92
CA GLU A 656 1.01 -27.45 10.07
C GLU A 656 1.19 -26.65 8.79
N ILE A 657 2.34 -26.75 8.12
CA ILE A 657 2.57 -26.12 6.82
C ILE A 657 1.53 -26.59 5.79
N ALA A 658 1.32 -27.92 5.67
CA ALA A 658 0.34 -28.45 4.73
C ALA A 658 -1.10 -28.02 5.07
N GLN A 659 -1.45 -27.95 6.36
CA GLN A 659 -2.76 -27.49 6.80
C GLN A 659 -2.97 -26.00 6.57
N SER A 660 -1.93 -25.17 6.79
CA SER A 660 -1.97 -23.73 6.50
C SER A 660 -2.27 -23.47 5.02
N VAL A 661 -1.57 -24.14 4.11
CA VAL A 661 -1.83 -24.03 2.67
C VAL A 661 -3.26 -24.46 2.31
N LEU A 662 -3.76 -25.57 2.87
CA LEU A 662 -5.13 -25.99 2.59
C LEU A 662 -6.17 -25.00 3.15
N ALA A 663 -5.92 -24.38 4.29
CA ALA A 663 -6.79 -23.36 4.87
C ALA A 663 -6.82 -22.08 3.99
N GLN A 664 -5.67 -21.64 3.48
CA GLN A 664 -5.59 -20.53 2.53
C GLN A 664 -6.39 -20.83 1.25
N LEU A 665 -6.22 -22.04 0.69
CA LEU A 665 -6.99 -22.49 -0.48
C LEU A 665 -8.50 -22.55 -0.22
N ASP A 666 -8.92 -22.88 1.01
CA ASP A 666 -10.34 -22.86 1.38
C ASP A 666 -10.86 -21.42 1.53
N THR A 667 -10.06 -20.50 2.05
CA THR A 667 -10.38 -19.05 2.10
C THR A 667 -10.58 -18.47 0.70
N MET A 668 -9.73 -18.82 -0.25
CA MET A 668 -9.82 -18.36 -1.65
C MET A 668 -11.11 -18.77 -2.35
N LYS A 669 -11.79 -19.83 -1.89
CA LYS A 669 -13.07 -20.25 -2.45
C LYS A 669 -14.20 -19.27 -2.12
N VAL A 670 -14.10 -18.58 -1.01
CA VAL A 670 -15.13 -17.64 -0.51
C VAL A 670 -14.72 -16.18 -0.64
N LYS A 671 -13.43 -15.90 -0.77
CA LYS A 671 -12.87 -14.55 -0.91
C LYS A 671 -12.08 -14.44 -2.21
N PRO A 672 -12.70 -13.94 -3.30
CA PRO A 672 -12.05 -13.87 -4.62
C PRO A 672 -10.77 -13.05 -4.68
N GLN A 673 -10.67 -11.98 -3.90
CA GLN A 673 -9.51 -11.09 -3.85
C GLN A 673 -8.20 -11.78 -3.43
N PHE A 674 -8.30 -12.93 -2.74
CA PHE A 674 -7.11 -13.71 -2.34
C PHE A 674 -6.78 -14.86 -3.29
N ARG A 675 -7.44 -14.97 -4.45
CA ARG A 675 -7.25 -16.09 -5.37
C ARG A 675 -5.90 -16.08 -6.03
N GLY A 676 -5.11 -17.13 -5.77
CA GLY A 676 -3.83 -17.42 -6.38
C GLY A 676 -3.64 -18.91 -6.63
N SER A 677 -2.59 -19.26 -7.33
CA SER A 677 -2.23 -20.63 -7.71
C SER A 677 -0.75 -20.94 -7.52
N ILE A 678 0.04 -20.00 -6.96
CA ILE A 678 1.47 -20.18 -6.71
C ILE A 678 1.71 -20.28 -5.21
N ILE A 679 2.33 -21.38 -4.81
CA ILE A 679 2.72 -21.65 -3.42
C ILE A 679 4.17 -21.22 -3.24
N LEU A 680 4.42 -20.31 -2.32
CA LEU A 680 5.77 -19.89 -1.93
C LEU A 680 6.36 -20.87 -0.93
N MET A 681 7.58 -21.29 -1.19
CA MET A 681 8.52 -21.98 -0.31
C MET A 681 9.91 -21.41 -0.52
N HIS A 682 10.87 -21.80 0.32
CA HIS A 682 12.24 -21.32 0.21
C HIS A 682 13.24 -22.46 0.13
N ASP A 683 14.27 -22.31 -0.74
CA ASP A 683 15.38 -23.29 -0.85
C ASP A 683 16.75 -22.70 -0.47
N GLY A 684 16.78 -21.41 -0.09
CA GLY A 684 17.95 -20.68 0.40
C GLY A 684 17.62 -19.75 1.58
N GLY A 685 18.51 -18.84 1.93
CA GLY A 685 18.29 -17.81 2.93
C GLY A 685 18.28 -18.25 4.40
N GLY A 686 18.68 -19.48 4.74
CA GLY A 686 18.73 -19.96 6.13
C GLY A 686 18.57 -21.45 6.33
N ASN A 687 17.98 -21.87 7.46
CA ASN A 687 17.77 -23.28 7.75
C ASN A 687 16.44 -23.76 7.16
N ARG A 688 16.49 -24.40 6.00
CA ARG A 688 15.33 -24.91 5.24
C ARG A 688 14.99 -26.39 5.52
N GLN A 689 15.31 -26.89 6.73
CA GLN A 689 14.92 -28.28 7.09
C GLN A 689 13.40 -28.43 7.16
N ALA A 690 12.65 -27.37 7.57
CA ALA A 690 11.20 -27.39 7.58
C ALA A 690 10.63 -27.59 6.17
N THR A 691 11.12 -26.83 5.21
CA THR A 691 10.78 -26.95 3.79
C THR A 691 11.03 -28.35 3.24
N VAL A 692 12.22 -28.91 3.50
CA VAL A 692 12.60 -30.27 3.06
C VAL A 692 11.66 -31.33 3.65
N ASP A 693 11.29 -31.19 4.92
CA ASP A 693 10.42 -32.15 5.60
C ASP A 693 8.95 -31.98 5.21
N ALA A 694 8.51 -30.74 4.98
CA ALA A 694 7.14 -30.41 4.62
C ALA A 694 6.78 -30.71 3.15
N LEU A 695 7.71 -30.49 2.22
CA LEU A 695 7.45 -30.58 0.78
C LEU A 695 6.81 -31.92 0.35
N PRO A 696 7.28 -33.12 0.77
CA PRO A 696 6.63 -34.36 0.39
C PRO A 696 5.22 -34.51 0.97
N VAL A 697 4.97 -33.98 2.19
CA VAL A 697 3.68 -34.02 2.86
C VAL A 697 2.68 -33.10 2.15
N LEU A 698 3.11 -31.89 1.83
CA LEU A 698 2.34 -30.90 1.09
C LEU A 698 1.92 -31.42 -0.29
N ILE A 699 2.86 -31.96 -1.08
CA ILE A 699 2.55 -32.52 -2.40
C ILE A 699 1.50 -33.63 -2.32
N ASP A 700 1.62 -34.53 -1.34
CA ASP A 700 0.66 -35.63 -1.15
C ASP A 700 -0.72 -35.10 -0.72
N ALA A 701 -0.75 -34.11 0.20
CA ALA A 701 -1.98 -33.48 0.66
C ALA A 701 -2.73 -32.76 -0.49
N LEU A 702 -2.02 -31.96 -1.28
CA LEU A 702 -2.61 -31.25 -2.42
C LEU A 702 -3.21 -32.23 -3.44
N ARG A 703 -2.50 -33.30 -3.78
CA ARG A 703 -3.00 -34.37 -4.68
C ARG A 703 -4.21 -35.09 -4.13
N ALA A 704 -4.22 -35.37 -2.81
CA ALA A 704 -5.36 -35.98 -2.14
C ALA A 704 -6.62 -35.10 -2.19
N HIS A 705 -6.46 -33.76 -2.22
CA HIS A 705 -7.54 -32.80 -2.39
C HIS A 705 -7.88 -32.50 -3.87
N GLY A 706 -7.26 -33.22 -4.82
CA GLY A 706 -7.60 -33.17 -6.24
C GLY A 706 -6.87 -32.08 -7.04
N TYR A 707 -5.86 -31.43 -6.47
CA TYR A 707 -5.05 -30.46 -7.19
C TYR A 707 -4.00 -31.13 -8.08
N THR A 708 -3.74 -30.54 -9.23
CA THR A 708 -2.65 -30.90 -10.15
C THR A 708 -1.49 -29.93 -9.97
N LEU A 709 -0.28 -30.44 -9.79
CA LEU A 709 0.91 -29.60 -9.67
C LEU A 709 1.55 -29.40 -11.05
N VAL A 710 1.66 -28.13 -11.44
CA VAL A 710 2.16 -27.66 -12.74
C VAL A 710 3.31 -26.67 -12.56
N PRO A 711 4.19 -26.43 -13.56
CA PRO A 711 5.11 -25.30 -13.53
C PRO A 711 4.34 -23.97 -13.70
N VAL A 712 4.92 -22.86 -13.27
CA VAL A 712 4.30 -21.51 -13.36
C VAL A 712 3.93 -21.17 -14.81
N SER A 713 4.72 -21.57 -15.79
CA SER A 713 4.42 -21.33 -17.22
C SER A 713 3.04 -21.89 -17.64
N ALA A 714 2.63 -23.02 -17.07
CA ALA A 714 1.34 -23.63 -17.41
C ALA A 714 0.15 -22.76 -16.97
N LEU A 715 0.25 -22.06 -15.83
CA LEU A 715 -0.77 -21.10 -15.37
C LEU A 715 -0.98 -19.92 -16.34
N MET A 716 0.03 -19.64 -17.17
CA MET A 716 -0.03 -18.63 -18.25
C MET A 716 -0.36 -19.23 -19.63
N GLY A 717 -0.61 -20.54 -19.72
CA GLY A 717 -0.76 -21.22 -21.02
C GLY A 717 0.52 -21.23 -21.87
N LYS A 718 1.70 -21.12 -21.21
CA LYS A 718 3.02 -21.13 -21.87
C LYS A 718 3.78 -22.41 -21.57
N THR A 719 4.85 -22.62 -22.31
CA THR A 719 5.82 -23.70 -22.09
C THR A 719 7.06 -23.17 -21.38
N THR A 720 7.80 -24.04 -20.70
CA THR A 720 9.08 -23.70 -20.07
C THR A 720 10.08 -23.08 -21.06
N ALA A 721 10.05 -23.49 -22.33
CA ALA A 721 10.92 -22.94 -23.38
C ALA A 721 10.57 -21.50 -23.78
N GLU A 722 9.30 -21.10 -23.65
CA GLU A 722 8.86 -19.72 -23.91
C GLU A 722 9.24 -18.77 -22.78
N VAL A 723 9.26 -19.25 -21.55
CA VAL A 723 9.62 -18.46 -20.37
C VAL A 723 11.12 -18.49 -20.07
N MET A 724 11.86 -19.46 -20.62
CA MET A 724 13.31 -19.55 -20.58
C MET A 724 13.89 -19.78 -22.00
N PRO A 725 13.73 -18.83 -22.92
CA PRO A 725 14.18 -19.02 -24.31
C PRO A 725 15.70 -19.25 -24.39
N PRO A 726 16.15 -20.18 -25.25
CA PRO A 726 17.56 -20.40 -25.46
C PRO A 726 18.20 -19.22 -26.19
N LEU A 727 19.36 -18.81 -25.72
CA LEU A 727 20.13 -17.73 -26.34
C LEU A 727 20.77 -18.15 -27.63
N GLY A 728 20.71 -17.29 -28.63
CA GLY A 728 21.48 -17.43 -29.86
C GLY A 728 23.00 -17.28 -29.62
N PHE A 729 23.81 -17.75 -30.58
CA PHE A 729 25.27 -17.73 -30.48
C PHE A 729 25.85 -16.35 -30.09
N TRP A 730 25.39 -15.27 -30.72
CA TRP A 730 25.91 -13.94 -30.48
C TRP A 730 25.47 -13.37 -29.11
N GLN A 731 24.33 -13.75 -28.61
CA GLN A 731 23.85 -13.36 -27.27
C GLN A 731 24.67 -14.06 -26.18
N ARG A 732 24.96 -15.36 -26.36
CA ARG A 732 25.84 -16.12 -25.46
C ARG A 732 27.25 -15.52 -25.42
N LEU A 733 27.78 -15.12 -26.58
CA LEU A 733 29.10 -14.53 -26.68
C LEU A 733 29.21 -13.21 -25.92
N ARG A 734 28.16 -12.36 -25.98
CA ARG A 734 28.07 -11.11 -25.21
C ARG A 734 27.94 -11.31 -23.71
N ALA A 735 27.40 -12.43 -23.26
CA ALA A 735 27.28 -12.77 -21.86
C ALA A 735 28.57 -13.31 -21.22
N LEU A 736 29.57 -13.68 -22.03
CA LEU A 736 30.87 -14.12 -21.55
C LEU A 736 31.74 -12.91 -21.14
N PRO A 737 32.66 -13.05 -20.16
CA PRO A 737 33.68 -12.06 -19.88
C PRO A 737 34.49 -11.74 -21.12
N ASP A 738 34.88 -10.50 -21.31
CA ASP A 738 35.58 -10.04 -22.54
C ASP A 738 36.81 -10.87 -22.91
N SER A 739 37.56 -11.36 -21.91
CA SER A 739 38.72 -12.25 -22.13
C SER A 739 38.37 -13.61 -22.72
N ILE A 740 37.14 -14.14 -22.44
CA ILE A 740 36.67 -15.43 -22.95
C ILE A 740 35.92 -15.23 -24.27
N ALA A 741 35.24 -14.11 -24.45
CA ALA A 741 34.54 -13.77 -25.69
C ALA A 741 35.53 -13.63 -26.85
N PHE A 742 36.70 -13.05 -26.63
CA PHE A 742 37.76 -12.90 -27.65
C PHE A 742 38.38 -14.25 -28.04
N SER A 743 38.60 -15.14 -27.08
CA SER A 743 39.12 -16.49 -27.33
C SER A 743 38.11 -17.36 -28.10
N ALA A 744 36.80 -17.29 -27.78
CA ALA A 744 35.76 -18.04 -28.48
C ALA A 744 35.53 -17.53 -29.93
N LEU A 745 35.67 -16.22 -30.18
CA LEU A 745 35.65 -15.64 -31.51
C LEU A 745 36.86 -16.07 -32.35
N ALA A 746 38.04 -16.08 -31.76
CA ALA A 746 39.24 -16.49 -32.44
C ALA A 746 39.21 -17.97 -32.90
N THR A 747 38.65 -18.86 -32.06
CA THR A 747 38.48 -20.29 -32.40
C THR A 747 37.36 -20.55 -33.39
N SER A 748 36.31 -19.72 -33.46
CA SER A 748 35.21 -19.87 -34.43
C SER A 748 35.54 -19.27 -35.82
N LEU A 749 36.38 -18.26 -35.86
CA LEU A 749 36.79 -17.58 -37.11
C LEU A 749 38.04 -18.19 -37.75
N TRP A 750 38.84 -18.97 -37.01
CA TRP A 750 40.04 -19.68 -37.49
C TRP A 750 39.97 -21.14 -37.05
N PRO A 751 39.27 -22.03 -37.80
CA PRO A 751 39.44 -23.46 -37.56
C PRO A 751 40.91 -23.81 -37.85
N SER A 752 41.61 -24.36 -36.85
CA SER A 752 42.97 -24.87 -37.00
C SER A 752 42.96 -25.87 -38.13
N SER A 753 43.60 -25.50 -39.22
CA SER A 753 43.99 -26.43 -40.29
C SER A 753 44.99 -27.43 -39.71
N SER A 754 44.49 -28.62 -39.40
CA SER A 754 45.32 -29.81 -39.20
C SER A 754 45.23 -30.68 -40.44
#